data_d1b2a3c204aa0ca6021c88af8650240e
#
_entry.id   d1b2a3c204aa0ca6021c88af8650240e
#
_cell.length_a   1.000
_cell.length_b   1.000
_cell.length_c   1.000
_cell.angle_alpha   90.00
_cell.angle_beta   90.00
_cell.angle_gamma   90.00
#
_symmetry.space_group_name_H-M   'P 1'
#
loop_
_entity.id
_entity.type
_entity.pdbx_description
1 polymer ?
#
loop_
_entity_poly.entity_id
_entity_poly.type
_entity_poly.pdbx_seq_one_letter_code
_entity_poly.pdbx_strand_id
1 'polypeptide(L)'
;MPKFNQKRIISGTMRLITMVCMLCMCQFITAQTKNFQGVVKDSKGNTLPGVTILETGTTNGVSTDVDGHFEIKMNPGNTLTVSYIGYVTRTIQTNANTTSLNIILEEDVFLLDDVVVVGYGSMKKGEVTSAITSVKKDNFLAGMVKSPEQLLQGKVAGLQLSNYTGDPVLGLEMTIRGVNSLSGNTSPLIVIDGIPGGSMTAISSEDIESIDVLKDGSAAAIYGTRGTNGVIVITTNRAKATKMSLEYNASVSFETISKHADMLTANDYRRLKDDPDFPGIQDEGTTTDWVDAISRTAVSQNHFLSLKGGNAQSNYVASIDYRKREGVINKTDRESITAKIGLNHNMFNDKLRFQLNINDSYVTQQRAWYAAYLNALLENPTRPIYDENGNYTEYKVNLKPYNPVAMINEEYDKEGYNQLMMSGKMTISPIEGLNLSVMGALQRFDRMENKSNTFKHMSTVVNGDYGNVWNWADNTLQKTLELVGDYTKSFGVHNMGVMAGYSYQDDDDKGIYQWAKDFPTDMFGPWNIGSMNDMKDNKAAMTSYRNTHKLISFFGRVTYNYDEKYMFMASLRREGSSRFGDNHKWGWFPAVSAGWRLSKENFLRDVKWLDDLKFRVGYGVTGNEVNANLLSMYLLGYGGYAYINGKWTQGAAPYQNPNPDLKWETKSELNLGLDFSFLKNRLSGSIDVYHRVTSDLLSTYEVPTPPYIVSSMMANVGKIRNRGIELLLSGTAIQTRDLRFDITGTFSYNKNKIVSLSNGLYQKDYWYAGATGSPIQTHTHIVKEGDPVGNFHGFQTHSLTSDGL
;
A
#
# COMPACT_ATOMS: atom_id res chain seq x y z
N MET A 1 -25.78 13.59 32.21
CA MET A 1 -24.78 13.14 31.25
C MET A 1 -25.51 12.53 30.09
N PRO A 2 -25.53 13.12 28.90
CA PRO A 2 -26.14 12.48 27.75
C PRO A 2 -25.17 11.41 27.22
N LYS A 3 -25.64 10.15 27.22
CA LYS A 3 -24.99 9.06 26.48
C LYS A 3 -24.95 9.47 25.02
N PHE A 4 -23.78 9.80 24.51
CA PHE A 4 -23.54 9.96 23.08
C PHE A 4 -23.91 8.65 22.38
N ASN A 5 -24.94 8.73 21.56
CA ASN A 5 -25.70 7.59 21.12
C ASN A 5 -24.99 6.92 19.92
N GLN A 6 -23.96 6.09 20.19
CA GLN A 6 -23.31 5.22 19.18
C GLN A 6 -24.32 4.40 18.34
N LYS A 7 -25.54 4.18 18.88
CA LYS A 7 -26.62 3.49 18.17
C LYS A 7 -27.19 4.25 16.96
N ARG A 8 -26.97 5.55 16.80
CA ARG A 8 -27.55 6.29 15.66
C ARG A 8 -26.74 6.16 14.37
N ILE A 9 -25.44 5.94 14.43
CA ILE A 9 -24.60 5.74 13.22
C ILE A 9 -24.78 4.32 12.71
N ILE A 10 -24.80 3.33 13.61
CA ILE A 10 -25.04 1.91 13.26
C ILE A 10 -26.48 1.70 12.74
N SER A 11 -27.50 2.47 13.22
CA SER A 11 -28.88 2.31 12.77
C SER A 11 -29.12 2.89 11.36
N GLY A 12 -28.35 3.84 10.89
CA GLY A 12 -28.45 4.41 9.54
C GLY A 12 -27.95 3.45 8.45
N THR A 13 -26.78 2.87 8.66
CA THR A 13 -26.17 1.88 7.76
C THR A 13 -26.95 0.55 7.77
N MET A 14 -27.42 0.12 8.92
CA MET A 14 -28.21 -1.10 9.03
C MET A 14 -29.59 -1.01 8.37
N ARG A 15 -30.23 0.18 8.36
CA ARG A 15 -31.50 0.41 7.63
C ARG A 15 -31.30 0.43 6.11
N LEU A 16 -30.17 0.91 5.60
CA LEU A 16 -29.86 0.88 4.19
C LEU A 16 -29.60 -0.56 3.71
N ILE A 17 -28.88 -1.36 4.50
CA ILE A 17 -28.60 -2.77 4.21
C ILE A 17 -29.91 -3.60 4.23
N THR A 18 -30.82 -3.36 5.16
CA THR A 18 -32.08 -4.08 5.23
C THR A 18 -33.01 -3.74 4.06
N MET A 19 -32.97 -2.51 3.57
CA MET A 19 -33.78 -2.09 2.41
C MET A 19 -33.27 -2.66 1.08
N VAL A 20 -31.96 -2.88 0.93
CA VAL A 20 -31.35 -3.53 -0.24
C VAL A 20 -31.62 -5.04 -0.24
N CYS A 21 -31.63 -5.69 0.91
CA CYS A 21 -31.93 -7.13 1.02
C CYS A 21 -33.42 -7.47 0.69
N MET A 22 -34.35 -6.54 0.88
CA MET A 22 -35.77 -6.77 0.57
C MET A 22 -36.12 -6.69 -0.94
N LEU A 23 -35.28 -6.06 -1.75
CA LEU A 23 -35.52 -5.87 -3.19
C LEU A 23 -35.05 -7.04 -4.06
N CYS A 24 -34.35 -8.04 -3.50
CA CYS A 24 -33.78 -9.16 -4.26
C CYS A 24 -34.62 -10.46 -4.25
N MET A 25 -35.83 -10.48 -3.69
CA MET A 25 -36.63 -11.70 -3.62
C MET A 25 -37.76 -11.70 -4.63
N CYS A 26 -37.53 -11.82 -5.92
CA CYS A 26 -38.50 -12.32 -6.87
C CYS A 26 -37.87 -12.72 -8.21
N GLN A 27 -37.77 -13.96 -8.52
CA GLN A 27 -38.35 -14.70 -9.66
C GLN A 27 -37.64 -16.03 -9.89
N PHE A 28 -38.32 -17.13 -9.64
CA PHE A 28 -37.93 -18.47 -10.07
C PHE A 28 -38.72 -18.82 -11.35
N ILE A 29 -38.02 -19.06 -12.44
CA ILE A 29 -38.57 -19.73 -13.64
C ILE A 29 -37.80 -21.04 -13.76
N THR A 30 -38.49 -22.16 -13.70
CA THR A 30 -37.93 -23.50 -13.89
C THR A 30 -37.78 -23.80 -15.40
N ALA A 31 -36.52 -23.94 -15.82
CA ALA A 31 -36.20 -24.41 -17.19
C ALA A 31 -36.02 -25.94 -17.22
N GLN A 32 -36.46 -26.60 -18.31
CA GLN A 32 -36.28 -28.06 -18.49
C GLN A 32 -34.81 -28.39 -18.78
N THR A 33 -34.20 -29.19 -17.93
CA THR A 33 -32.82 -29.69 -18.11
C THR A 33 -32.72 -30.81 -19.16
N LYS A 34 -31.63 -30.84 -19.93
CA LYS A 34 -31.30 -31.86 -20.94
C LYS A 34 -29.94 -32.47 -20.60
N ASN A 35 -29.74 -33.77 -20.92
CA ASN A 35 -28.42 -34.38 -20.83
C ASN A 35 -27.60 -34.06 -22.09
N PHE A 36 -26.40 -33.53 -21.88
CA PHE A 36 -25.37 -33.30 -22.89
C PHE A 36 -24.23 -34.26 -22.67
N GLN A 37 -23.80 -34.94 -23.73
CA GLN A 37 -22.68 -35.89 -23.70
C GLN A 37 -21.66 -35.53 -24.76
N GLY A 38 -20.41 -35.92 -24.53
CA GLY A 38 -19.34 -35.60 -25.46
C GLY A 38 -18.02 -36.28 -25.15
N VAL A 39 -17.01 -35.96 -25.95
CA VAL A 39 -15.61 -36.41 -25.79
C VAL A 39 -14.70 -35.22 -25.86
N VAL A 40 -13.71 -35.18 -24.98
CA VAL A 40 -12.64 -34.17 -24.97
C VAL A 40 -11.36 -34.80 -25.45
N LYS A 41 -10.72 -34.14 -26.43
CA LYS A 41 -9.46 -34.55 -27.03
C LYS A 41 -8.45 -33.42 -27.08
N ASP A 42 -7.17 -33.74 -27.21
CA ASP A 42 -6.14 -32.75 -27.53
C ASP A 42 -6.10 -32.44 -29.05
N SER A 43 -5.29 -31.46 -29.44
CA SER A 43 -5.08 -31.08 -30.85
C SER A 43 -4.44 -32.19 -31.69
N LYS A 44 -3.88 -33.24 -31.08
CA LYS A 44 -3.30 -34.42 -31.71
C LYS A 44 -4.29 -35.57 -31.82
N GLY A 45 -5.52 -35.40 -31.26
CA GLY A 45 -6.59 -36.40 -31.33
C GLY A 45 -6.59 -37.40 -30.17
N ASN A 46 -5.69 -37.28 -29.18
CA ASN A 46 -5.69 -38.15 -28.00
C ASN A 46 -6.83 -37.72 -27.05
N THR A 47 -7.49 -38.69 -26.47
CA THR A 47 -8.55 -38.43 -25.48
C THR A 47 -7.94 -37.90 -24.15
N LEU A 48 -8.64 -36.95 -23.53
CA LEU A 48 -8.16 -36.31 -22.30
C LEU A 48 -9.01 -36.75 -21.10
N PRO A 49 -8.52 -37.65 -20.23
CA PRO A 49 -9.22 -38.02 -19.01
C PRO A 49 -9.04 -36.97 -17.91
N GLY A 50 -10.06 -36.80 -17.05
CA GLY A 50 -10.00 -35.90 -15.90
C GLY A 50 -10.19 -34.41 -16.26
N VAL A 51 -10.61 -34.07 -17.46
CA VAL A 51 -10.97 -32.70 -17.86
C VAL A 51 -12.22 -32.27 -17.08
N THR A 52 -12.16 -31.12 -16.47
CA THR A 52 -13.27 -30.51 -15.75
C THR A 52 -14.21 -29.82 -16.75
N ILE A 53 -15.47 -30.20 -16.75
CA ILE A 53 -16.55 -29.64 -17.56
C ILE A 53 -17.56 -29.03 -16.58
N LEU A 54 -17.68 -27.73 -16.60
CA LEU A 54 -18.52 -26.96 -15.67
C LEU A 54 -19.54 -26.17 -16.46
N GLU A 55 -20.80 -26.24 -16.07
CA GLU A 55 -21.80 -25.31 -16.55
C GLU A 55 -21.41 -23.90 -16.04
N THR A 56 -21.11 -23.01 -16.99
CA THR A 56 -20.56 -21.68 -16.67
C THR A 56 -21.43 -20.91 -15.68
N GLY A 57 -20.82 -20.49 -14.57
CA GLY A 57 -21.54 -19.77 -13.53
C GLY A 57 -22.31 -20.66 -12.55
N THR A 58 -22.03 -21.95 -12.50
CA THR A 58 -22.71 -22.89 -11.58
C THR A 58 -21.68 -23.82 -10.91
N THR A 59 -22.14 -24.58 -9.92
CA THR A 59 -21.38 -25.71 -9.35
C THR A 59 -21.71 -27.05 -10.04
N ASN A 60 -22.54 -27.02 -11.10
CA ASN A 60 -22.90 -28.21 -11.85
C ASN A 60 -21.77 -28.57 -12.81
N GLY A 61 -20.96 -29.57 -12.48
CA GLY A 61 -19.81 -29.98 -13.26
C GLY A 61 -19.54 -31.47 -13.15
N VAL A 62 -18.85 -31.99 -14.15
CA VAL A 62 -18.40 -33.38 -14.26
C VAL A 62 -16.95 -33.39 -14.73
N SER A 63 -16.27 -34.53 -14.53
CA SER A 63 -14.94 -34.77 -15.13
C SER A 63 -15.07 -35.83 -16.21
N THR A 64 -14.22 -35.75 -17.24
CA THR A 64 -14.13 -36.82 -18.25
C THR A 64 -13.59 -38.13 -17.63
N ASP A 65 -14.13 -39.26 -18.15
CA ASP A 65 -13.63 -40.59 -17.82
C ASP A 65 -12.27 -40.90 -18.49
N VAL A 66 -11.78 -42.15 -18.36
CA VAL A 66 -10.51 -42.61 -18.92
C VAL A 66 -10.41 -42.56 -20.44
N ASP A 67 -11.56 -42.55 -21.12
CA ASP A 67 -11.69 -42.46 -22.58
C ASP A 67 -12.03 -41.02 -23.03
N GLY A 68 -12.02 -40.05 -22.11
CA GLY A 68 -12.31 -38.65 -22.37
C GLY A 68 -13.79 -38.34 -22.53
N HIS A 69 -14.71 -39.27 -22.20
CA HIS A 69 -16.15 -39.06 -22.28
C HIS A 69 -16.69 -38.32 -21.07
N PHE A 70 -17.73 -37.54 -21.29
CA PHE A 70 -18.48 -36.88 -20.20
C PHE A 70 -19.98 -36.85 -20.46
N GLU A 71 -20.78 -36.77 -19.41
CA GLU A 71 -22.22 -36.53 -19.46
C GLU A 71 -22.59 -35.51 -18.37
N ILE A 72 -23.25 -34.42 -18.78
CA ILE A 72 -23.67 -33.35 -17.89
C ILE A 72 -25.14 -32.96 -18.16
N LYS A 73 -25.90 -32.80 -17.08
CA LYS A 73 -27.31 -32.42 -17.13
C LYS A 73 -27.44 -30.92 -16.88
N MET A 74 -27.88 -30.15 -17.88
CA MET A 74 -28.00 -28.68 -17.77
C MET A 74 -29.11 -28.13 -18.67
N ASN A 75 -29.41 -26.85 -18.60
CA ASN A 75 -30.40 -26.19 -19.47
C ASN A 75 -29.82 -25.93 -20.87
N PRO A 76 -30.58 -26.21 -21.95
CA PRO A 76 -30.18 -25.80 -23.29
C PRO A 76 -30.03 -24.28 -23.39
N GLY A 77 -28.98 -23.82 -24.06
CA GLY A 77 -28.64 -22.40 -24.15
C GLY A 77 -27.63 -21.94 -23.14
N ASN A 78 -27.34 -22.73 -22.09
CA ASN A 78 -26.27 -22.45 -21.17
C ASN A 78 -24.88 -22.78 -21.78
N THR A 79 -23.86 -22.16 -21.24
CA THR A 79 -22.47 -22.30 -21.69
C THR A 79 -21.74 -23.32 -20.84
N LEU A 80 -20.92 -24.18 -21.46
CA LEU A 80 -19.98 -25.06 -20.78
C LEU A 80 -18.59 -24.41 -20.73
N THR A 81 -17.99 -24.38 -19.60
CA THR A 81 -16.54 -24.09 -19.41
C THR A 81 -15.81 -25.42 -19.27
N VAL A 82 -14.93 -25.70 -20.20
CA VAL A 82 -14.10 -26.90 -20.25
C VAL A 82 -12.67 -26.52 -19.94
N SER A 83 -12.13 -27.03 -18.85
CA SER A 83 -10.79 -26.69 -18.37
C SER A 83 -10.00 -27.95 -18.03
N TYR A 84 -8.72 -27.94 -18.35
CA TYR A 84 -7.78 -28.98 -17.99
C TYR A 84 -6.39 -28.37 -17.76
N ILE A 85 -5.67 -28.92 -16.80
CA ILE A 85 -4.34 -28.40 -16.47
C ILE A 85 -3.41 -28.56 -17.69
N GLY A 86 -2.82 -27.42 -18.14
CA GLY A 86 -1.96 -27.39 -19.34
C GLY A 86 -2.68 -27.20 -20.67
N TYR A 87 -3.97 -26.87 -20.65
CA TYR A 87 -4.77 -26.60 -21.82
C TYR A 87 -5.54 -25.28 -21.72
N VAL A 88 -5.75 -24.63 -22.86
CA VAL A 88 -6.55 -23.42 -22.95
C VAL A 88 -7.99 -23.73 -22.55
N THR A 89 -8.51 -23.05 -21.56
CA THR A 89 -9.90 -23.17 -21.15
C THR A 89 -10.82 -22.77 -22.29
N ARG A 90 -11.74 -23.63 -22.67
CA ARG A 90 -12.68 -23.41 -23.76
C ARG A 90 -14.10 -23.26 -23.26
N THR A 91 -14.82 -22.27 -23.78
CA THR A 91 -16.23 -22.04 -23.50
C THR A 91 -17.06 -22.44 -24.71
N ILE A 92 -18.12 -23.23 -24.46
CA ILE A 92 -18.97 -23.80 -25.53
C ILE A 92 -20.41 -23.46 -25.21
N GLN A 93 -21.05 -22.72 -26.08
CA GLN A 93 -22.48 -22.44 -25.96
C GLN A 93 -23.29 -23.61 -26.52
N THR A 94 -24.20 -24.17 -25.73
CA THR A 94 -25.08 -25.24 -26.12
C THR A 94 -26.42 -24.69 -26.61
N ASN A 95 -27.14 -25.46 -27.39
CA ASN A 95 -28.49 -25.14 -27.83
C ASN A 95 -29.41 -26.40 -27.77
N ALA A 96 -30.70 -26.20 -28.03
CA ALA A 96 -31.68 -27.29 -27.95
C ALA A 96 -31.38 -28.45 -28.90
N ASN A 97 -30.68 -28.22 -30.02
CA ASN A 97 -30.37 -29.22 -31.05
C ASN A 97 -29.02 -29.91 -30.81
N THR A 98 -28.24 -29.49 -29.84
CA THR A 98 -26.96 -30.11 -29.49
C THR A 98 -27.21 -31.50 -28.89
N THR A 99 -26.73 -32.55 -29.54
CA THR A 99 -26.91 -33.96 -29.09
C THR A 99 -25.58 -34.56 -28.61
N SER A 100 -24.45 -34.14 -29.15
CA SER A 100 -23.12 -34.62 -28.81
C SER A 100 -22.10 -33.50 -29.01
N LEU A 101 -21.07 -33.43 -28.14
CA LEU A 101 -20.02 -32.44 -28.19
C LEU A 101 -18.66 -33.14 -28.39
N ASN A 102 -17.97 -32.80 -29.48
CA ASN A 102 -16.58 -33.18 -29.67
C ASN A 102 -15.72 -31.93 -29.38
N ILE A 103 -15.01 -31.95 -28.25
CA ILE A 103 -14.29 -30.81 -27.73
C ILE A 103 -12.81 -31.05 -27.93
N ILE A 104 -12.15 -30.15 -28.66
CA ILE A 104 -10.71 -30.20 -28.83
C ILE A 104 -10.15 -29.09 -27.93
N LEU A 105 -9.29 -29.44 -26.97
CA LEU A 105 -8.51 -28.51 -26.19
C LEU A 105 -7.12 -28.34 -26.83
N GLU A 106 -6.72 -27.08 -26.95
CA GLU A 106 -5.36 -26.73 -27.37
C GLU A 106 -4.46 -26.67 -26.13
N GLU A 107 -3.25 -27.18 -26.23
CA GLU A 107 -2.25 -27.04 -25.17
C GLU A 107 -2.07 -25.55 -24.85
N ASP A 108 -2.15 -25.16 -23.58
CA ASP A 108 -1.97 -23.77 -23.15
C ASP A 108 -0.48 -23.42 -23.26
N VAL A 109 -0.10 -22.99 -24.44
CA VAL A 109 1.29 -22.60 -24.75
C VAL A 109 1.58 -21.19 -24.29
N PHE A 110 0.55 -20.41 -23.85
CA PHE A 110 0.73 -18.97 -23.63
C PHE A 110 0.05 -18.44 -22.35
N LEU A 111 0.85 -18.08 -21.37
CA LEU A 111 0.57 -17.02 -20.38
C LEU A 111 0.44 -15.60 -21.03
N LEU A 112 0.33 -15.52 -22.36
CA LEU A 112 0.37 -14.26 -23.12
C LEU A 112 -1.00 -13.58 -23.22
N ASP A 113 -2.08 -14.29 -22.95
CA ASP A 113 -3.44 -13.71 -22.90
C ASP A 113 -3.81 -13.09 -21.54
N ASP A 114 -2.87 -13.15 -20.58
CA ASP A 114 -3.04 -12.44 -19.32
C ASP A 114 -3.16 -10.94 -19.55
N VAL A 115 -4.25 -10.37 -19.05
CA VAL A 115 -4.51 -8.94 -19.12
C VAL A 115 -3.93 -8.27 -17.89
N VAL A 116 -3.12 -7.25 -18.07
CA VAL A 116 -2.57 -6.40 -17.02
C VAL A 116 -3.17 -5.00 -17.09
N VAL A 117 -3.35 -4.37 -15.94
CA VAL A 117 -3.84 -2.99 -15.89
C VAL A 117 -2.70 -2.02 -16.17
N VAL A 118 -2.89 -1.19 -17.19
CA VAL A 118 -1.90 -0.20 -17.63
C VAL A 118 -2.53 1.20 -17.59
N GLY A 119 -2.45 1.85 -16.46
CA GLY A 119 -3.07 3.14 -16.26
C GLY A 119 -4.61 3.07 -16.33
N TYR A 120 -5.21 3.90 -17.18
CA TYR A 120 -6.67 3.97 -17.34
C TYR A 120 -7.27 2.90 -18.28
N GLY A 121 -6.51 1.85 -18.59
CA GLY A 121 -6.94 0.75 -19.44
C GLY A 121 -6.25 -0.56 -19.10
N SER A 122 -6.59 -1.61 -19.82
CA SER A 122 -5.95 -2.91 -19.72
C SER A 122 -5.36 -3.33 -21.06
N MET A 123 -4.24 -4.05 -21.02
CA MET A 123 -3.55 -4.57 -22.21
C MET A 123 -3.20 -6.03 -21.99
N LYS A 124 -3.10 -6.81 -23.09
CA LYS A 124 -2.52 -8.13 -23.01
C LYS A 124 -1.06 -8.03 -22.55
N LYS A 125 -0.64 -8.90 -21.64
CA LYS A 125 0.74 -8.92 -21.11
C LYS A 125 1.78 -8.99 -22.22
N GLY A 126 1.46 -9.74 -23.27
CA GLY A 126 2.31 -9.85 -24.45
C GLY A 126 2.56 -8.53 -25.19
N GLU A 127 1.63 -7.59 -25.14
CA GLU A 127 1.71 -6.27 -25.83
C GLU A 127 2.34 -5.17 -24.97
N VAL A 128 2.55 -5.44 -23.68
CA VAL A 128 3.11 -4.44 -22.75
C VAL A 128 4.58 -4.18 -23.09
N THR A 129 4.91 -2.89 -23.23
CA THR A 129 6.27 -2.39 -23.53
C THR A 129 7.02 -1.86 -22.32
N SER A 130 6.36 -1.81 -21.16
CA SER A 130 6.85 -1.25 -19.90
C SER A 130 7.19 -2.35 -18.89
N ALA A 131 7.96 -2.01 -17.82
CA ALA A 131 8.28 -2.94 -16.73
C ALA A 131 7.11 -3.07 -15.76
N ILE A 132 6.24 -4.05 -15.96
CA ILE A 132 5.07 -4.36 -15.13
C ILE A 132 5.19 -5.79 -14.59
N THR A 133 4.96 -5.96 -13.30
CA THR A 133 4.84 -7.28 -12.67
C THR A 133 3.43 -7.45 -12.13
N SER A 134 2.73 -8.48 -12.56
CA SER A 134 1.39 -8.85 -12.10
C SER A 134 1.46 -10.03 -11.15
N VAL A 135 0.83 -9.91 -9.99
CA VAL A 135 0.68 -10.99 -9.01
C VAL A 135 -0.81 -11.26 -8.84
N LYS A 136 -1.26 -12.47 -9.20
CA LYS A 136 -2.65 -12.91 -9.10
C LYS A 136 -2.90 -13.64 -7.78
N LYS A 137 -4.17 -13.77 -7.39
CA LYS A 137 -4.61 -14.39 -6.14
C LYS A 137 -3.97 -15.77 -5.90
N ASP A 138 -3.83 -16.61 -6.92
CA ASP A 138 -3.22 -17.94 -6.82
C ASP A 138 -1.72 -17.91 -6.46
N ASN A 139 -1.07 -16.77 -6.69
CA ASN A 139 0.35 -16.56 -6.40
C ASN A 139 0.58 -15.71 -5.13
N PHE A 140 -0.46 -15.35 -4.39
CA PHE A 140 -0.32 -14.60 -3.16
C PHE A 140 0.35 -15.44 -2.07
N LEU A 141 0.91 -14.77 -1.07
CA LEU A 141 1.45 -15.42 0.10
C LEU A 141 0.30 -16.14 0.83
N ALA A 142 0.45 -17.46 1.00
CA ALA A 142 -0.54 -18.25 1.72
C ALA A 142 -0.48 -17.98 3.22
N GLY A 143 -1.61 -18.10 3.91
CA GLY A 143 -1.73 -17.90 5.34
C GLY A 143 -2.24 -16.52 5.74
N MET A 144 -2.24 -16.25 7.04
CA MET A 144 -2.71 -14.97 7.56
C MET A 144 -1.67 -13.87 7.34
N VAL A 145 -1.96 -12.95 6.43
CA VAL A 145 -1.11 -11.79 6.16
C VAL A 145 -1.46 -10.63 7.08
N LYS A 146 -0.46 -9.87 7.48
CA LYS A 146 -0.63 -8.69 8.34
C LYS A 146 -1.37 -7.56 7.63
N SER A 147 -1.10 -7.38 6.35
CA SER A 147 -1.69 -6.33 5.52
C SER A 147 -1.63 -6.76 4.05
N PRO A 148 -2.44 -6.15 3.15
CA PRO A 148 -2.42 -6.49 1.72
C PRO A 148 -1.04 -6.34 1.05
N GLU A 149 -0.19 -5.44 1.53
CA GLU A 149 1.18 -5.23 1.04
C GLU A 149 2.03 -6.50 1.16
N GLN A 150 1.81 -7.29 2.21
CA GLN A 150 2.56 -8.51 2.46
C GLN A 150 2.32 -9.59 1.40
N LEU A 151 1.19 -9.54 0.68
CA LEU A 151 0.91 -10.44 -0.45
C LEU A 151 1.97 -10.33 -1.56
N LEU A 152 2.68 -9.20 -1.64
CA LEU A 152 3.73 -8.92 -2.63
C LEU A 152 5.12 -9.34 -2.16
N GLN A 153 5.29 -9.77 -0.92
CA GLN A 153 6.61 -10.07 -0.35
C GLN A 153 7.32 -11.19 -1.11
N GLY A 154 8.52 -10.89 -1.65
CA GLY A 154 9.30 -11.84 -2.45
C GLY A 154 8.74 -12.15 -3.84
N LYS A 155 7.65 -11.48 -4.28
CA LYS A 155 6.99 -11.75 -5.57
C LYS A 155 7.37 -10.77 -6.68
N VAL A 156 7.86 -9.57 -6.32
CA VAL A 156 8.13 -8.49 -7.25
C VAL A 156 9.58 -8.05 -7.14
N ALA A 157 10.38 -8.27 -8.19
CA ALA A 157 11.75 -7.79 -8.25
C ALA A 157 11.76 -6.26 -8.26
N GLY A 158 12.64 -5.65 -7.45
CA GLY A 158 12.76 -4.20 -7.28
C GLY A 158 11.78 -3.57 -6.27
N LEU A 159 10.80 -4.32 -5.75
CA LEU A 159 9.97 -3.91 -4.64
C LEU A 159 10.62 -4.35 -3.32
N GLN A 160 10.89 -3.39 -2.45
CA GLN A 160 11.35 -3.63 -1.09
C GLN A 160 10.20 -3.37 -0.12
N LEU A 161 9.92 -4.37 0.71
CA LEU A 161 8.96 -4.30 1.80
C LEU A 161 9.75 -4.39 3.11
N SER A 162 9.63 -3.36 3.94
CA SER A 162 10.30 -3.30 5.23
C SER A 162 9.28 -3.37 6.35
N ASN A 163 9.46 -4.35 7.23
CA ASN A 163 8.69 -4.48 8.46
C ASN A 163 9.66 -4.33 9.63
N TYR A 164 9.63 -3.18 10.28
CA TYR A 164 10.56 -2.87 11.37
C TYR A 164 10.12 -3.42 12.72
N THR A 165 8.88 -3.86 12.84
CA THR A 165 8.30 -4.21 14.14
C THR A 165 7.34 -5.39 14.07
N GLY A 166 7.14 -6.06 15.22
CA GLY A 166 6.05 -7.01 15.42
C GLY A 166 4.69 -6.37 15.73
N ASP A 167 4.61 -5.05 15.70
CA ASP A 167 3.40 -4.29 16.03
C ASP A 167 2.28 -4.56 15.02
N PRO A 168 1.07 -4.93 15.44
CA PRO A 168 -0.07 -5.13 14.56
C PRO A 168 -0.62 -3.84 13.95
N VAL A 169 -0.25 -2.68 14.50
CA VAL A 169 -0.76 -1.37 14.12
C VAL A 169 0.09 -0.72 13.04
N LEU A 170 1.42 -0.87 13.13
CA LEU A 170 2.33 -0.28 12.16
C LEU A 170 2.27 -1.01 10.82
N GLY A 171 2.08 -0.25 9.74
CA GLY A 171 2.08 -0.73 8.37
C GLY A 171 3.47 -1.13 7.87
N LEU A 172 3.50 -1.69 6.66
CA LEU A 172 4.75 -1.98 5.95
C LEU A 172 5.19 -0.75 5.15
N GLU A 173 6.48 -0.45 5.20
CA GLU A 173 7.05 0.54 4.28
C GLU A 173 7.41 -0.11 2.95
N MET A 174 7.05 0.56 1.86
CA MET A 174 7.27 0.08 0.50
C MET A 174 8.11 1.06 -0.29
N THR A 175 9.13 0.55 -0.98
CA THR A 175 9.89 1.32 -1.96
C THR A 175 10.12 0.52 -3.24
N ILE A 176 10.05 1.20 -4.39
CA ILE A 176 10.33 0.59 -5.69
C ILE A 176 11.59 1.22 -6.28
N ARG A 177 12.62 0.40 -6.55
CA ARG A 177 13.89 0.83 -7.14
C ARG A 177 14.64 1.86 -6.29
N GLY A 178 14.48 1.79 -4.94
CA GLY A 178 15.20 2.62 -3.98
C GLY A 178 14.65 4.03 -3.80
N VAL A 179 15.24 4.75 -2.83
CA VAL A 179 14.87 6.11 -2.46
C VAL A 179 15.27 7.10 -3.56
N ASN A 180 14.38 8.02 -3.91
CA ASN A 180 14.57 8.98 -5.00
C ASN A 180 14.26 10.43 -4.63
N SER A 181 13.92 10.71 -3.38
CA SER A 181 13.73 12.06 -2.83
C SER A 181 14.34 12.15 -1.43
N LEU A 182 14.68 13.35 -0.97
CA LEU A 182 15.18 13.63 0.38
C LEU A 182 14.08 14.16 1.32
N SER A 183 13.08 14.84 0.76
CA SER A 183 11.98 15.46 1.52
C SER A 183 10.60 15.15 0.96
N GLY A 184 10.52 14.64 -0.28
CA GLY A 184 9.29 14.23 -0.92
C GLY A 184 8.84 12.82 -0.52
N ASN A 185 7.66 12.45 -0.97
CA ASN A 185 7.15 11.09 -0.79
C ASN A 185 8.03 10.07 -1.53
N THR A 186 8.34 8.94 -0.90
CA THR A 186 9.11 7.82 -1.46
C THR A 186 8.29 6.55 -1.67
N SER A 187 7.06 6.52 -1.15
CA SER A 187 6.16 5.38 -1.29
C SER A 187 5.49 5.35 -2.67
N PRO A 188 5.22 4.17 -3.24
CA PRO A 188 4.48 4.04 -4.49
C PRO A 188 3.05 4.53 -4.34
N LEU A 189 2.46 5.01 -5.44
CA LEU A 189 1.04 5.32 -5.51
C LEU A 189 0.22 4.04 -5.45
N ILE A 190 -0.75 3.98 -4.56
CA ILE A 190 -1.74 2.91 -4.54
C ILE A 190 -2.96 3.34 -5.35
N VAL A 191 -3.41 2.48 -6.26
CA VAL A 191 -4.63 2.67 -7.05
C VAL A 191 -5.53 1.48 -6.81
N ILE A 192 -6.72 1.68 -6.28
CA ILE A 192 -7.67 0.60 -5.96
C ILE A 192 -8.90 0.75 -6.85
N ASP A 193 -9.17 -0.23 -7.69
CA ASP A 193 -10.29 -0.23 -8.67
C ASP A 193 -10.38 1.06 -9.51
N GLY A 194 -9.22 1.62 -9.85
CA GLY A 194 -9.09 2.86 -10.61
C GLY A 194 -9.07 4.14 -9.77
N ILE A 195 -9.27 4.08 -8.45
CA ILE A 195 -9.21 5.25 -7.56
C ILE A 195 -7.76 5.46 -7.11
N PRO A 196 -7.09 6.55 -7.48
CA PRO A 196 -5.72 6.82 -7.07
C PRO A 196 -5.66 7.40 -5.64
N GLY A 197 -4.60 7.05 -4.90
CA GLY A 197 -4.39 7.46 -3.51
C GLY A 197 -5.18 6.61 -2.50
N GLY A 198 -5.68 5.44 -2.91
CA GLY A 198 -6.36 4.51 -2.02
C GLY A 198 -5.46 3.99 -0.89
N SER A 199 -6.07 3.71 0.26
CA SER A 199 -5.38 3.04 1.38
C SER A 199 -5.59 1.52 1.31
N MET A 200 -4.52 0.74 1.40
CA MET A 200 -4.63 -0.71 1.46
C MET A 200 -5.35 -1.20 2.73
N THR A 201 -5.40 -0.37 3.78
CA THR A 201 -6.15 -0.69 5.00
C THR A 201 -7.66 -0.55 4.85
N ALA A 202 -8.14 0.07 3.75
CA ALA A 202 -9.56 0.22 3.45
C ALA A 202 -10.17 -1.01 2.76
N ILE A 203 -9.35 -2.02 2.42
CA ILE A 203 -9.80 -3.23 1.71
C ILE A 203 -9.34 -4.50 2.42
N SER A 204 -10.12 -5.58 2.28
CA SER A 204 -9.69 -6.90 2.73
C SER A 204 -8.69 -7.53 1.75
N SER A 205 -7.67 -8.20 2.29
CA SER A 205 -6.72 -8.99 1.48
C SER A 205 -7.43 -10.10 0.69
N GLU A 206 -8.53 -10.67 1.24
CA GLU A 206 -9.33 -11.71 0.61
C GLU A 206 -10.12 -11.23 -0.60
N ASP A 207 -10.42 -9.91 -0.65
CA ASP A 207 -11.11 -9.28 -1.77
C ASP A 207 -10.20 -8.93 -2.94
N ILE A 208 -8.89 -9.15 -2.85
CA ILE A 208 -7.95 -8.81 -3.93
C ILE A 208 -7.92 -9.92 -4.98
N GLU A 209 -8.16 -9.58 -6.25
CA GLU A 209 -8.06 -10.47 -7.41
C GLU A 209 -6.65 -10.47 -8.00
N SER A 210 -6.07 -9.26 -8.18
CA SER A 210 -4.70 -9.10 -8.68
C SER A 210 -4.07 -7.80 -8.18
N ILE A 211 -2.75 -7.80 -8.17
CA ILE A 211 -1.93 -6.61 -7.90
C ILE A 211 -0.92 -6.45 -9.04
N ASP A 212 -1.02 -5.35 -9.77
CA ASP A 212 -0.13 -4.99 -10.85
C ASP A 212 0.84 -3.89 -10.38
N VAL A 213 2.14 -4.15 -10.45
CA VAL A 213 3.19 -3.22 -10.01
C VAL A 213 3.87 -2.60 -11.22
N LEU A 214 3.64 -1.32 -11.45
CA LEU A 214 4.21 -0.50 -12.51
C LEU A 214 5.51 0.12 -12.00
N LYS A 215 6.65 -0.37 -12.46
CA LYS A 215 7.95 -0.04 -11.87
C LYS A 215 8.67 1.09 -12.57
N ASP A 216 8.47 1.25 -13.89
CA ASP A 216 9.19 2.22 -14.70
C ASP A 216 8.40 3.51 -15.00
N GLY A 217 9.13 4.54 -15.41
CA GLY A 217 8.56 5.83 -15.74
C GLY A 217 7.62 5.78 -16.94
N SER A 218 7.77 4.84 -17.87
CA SER A 218 6.91 4.74 -19.05
C SER A 218 5.51 4.25 -18.72
N ALA A 219 5.39 3.32 -17.76
CA ALA A 219 4.11 2.86 -17.24
C ALA A 219 3.46 3.86 -16.27
N ALA A 220 4.28 4.48 -15.40
CA ALA A 220 3.81 5.32 -14.31
C ALA A 220 3.43 6.74 -14.74
N ALA A 221 3.99 7.26 -15.84
CA ALA A 221 3.77 8.65 -16.29
C ALA A 221 2.31 9.01 -16.54
N ILE A 222 1.47 8.06 -16.89
CA ILE A 222 0.03 8.27 -17.08
C ILE A 222 -0.68 8.69 -15.78
N TYR A 223 -0.14 8.29 -14.61
CA TYR A 223 -0.60 8.71 -13.28
C TYR A 223 0.04 10.03 -12.82
N GLY A 224 0.92 10.62 -13.66
CA GLY A 224 1.56 11.91 -13.44
C GLY A 224 2.52 11.90 -12.26
N THR A 225 2.46 12.96 -11.48
CA THR A 225 3.35 13.20 -10.35
C THR A 225 3.21 12.18 -9.24
N ARG A 226 2.01 11.67 -9.02
CA ARG A 226 1.75 10.63 -8.02
C ARG A 226 2.42 9.30 -8.35
N GLY A 227 2.70 9.02 -9.65
CA GLY A 227 3.33 7.78 -10.11
C GLY A 227 4.87 7.76 -10.03
N THR A 228 5.52 8.81 -9.54
CA THR A 228 6.98 8.94 -9.52
C THR A 228 7.71 7.79 -8.83
N ASN A 229 7.16 7.27 -7.74
CA ASN A 229 7.78 6.19 -6.97
C ASN A 229 7.35 4.79 -7.45
N GLY A 230 6.70 4.71 -8.62
CA GLY A 230 6.00 3.54 -9.12
C GLY A 230 4.54 3.54 -8.70
N VAL A 231 3.77 2.62 -9.26
CA VAL A 231 2.33 2.50 -9.01
C VAL A 231 2.00 1.05 -8.70
N ILE A 232 1.23 0.84 -7.65
CA ILE A 232 0.64 -0.46 -7.29
C ILE A 232 -0.85 -0.37 -7.58
N VAL A 233 -1.29 -1.08 -8.61
CA VAL A 233 -2.68 -1.12 -9.03
C VAL A 233 -3.31 -2.39 -8.47
N ILE A 234 -4.30 -2.22 -7.61
CA ILE A 234 -5.05 -3.30 -6.99
C ILE A 234 -6.39 -3.41 -7.69
N THR A 235 -6.65 -4.59 -8.21
CA THR A 235 -7.95 -4.98 -8.72
C THR A 235 -8.61 -5.88 -7.69
N THR A 236 -9.75 -5.45 -7.17
CA THR A 236 -10.50 -6.26 -6.22
C THR A 236 -11.46 -7.20 -6.94
N ASN A 237 -11.91 -8.24 -6.24
CA ASN A 237 -12.89 -9.20 -6.76
C ASN A 237 -14.08 -8.45 -7.37
N ARG A 238 -14.31 -8.68 -8.65
CA ARG A 238 -15.41 -8.08 -9.39
C ARG A 238 -16.58 -9.03 -9.46
N ALA A 239 -17.75 -8.43 -9.51
CA ALA A 239 -18.93 -9.17 -9.88
C ALA A 239 -18.77 -9.76 -11.29
N LYS A 240 -19.01 -11.04 -11.43
CA LYS A 240 -18.98 -11.78 -12.71
C LYS A 240 -20.35 -12.38 -12.94
N ALA A 241 -20.73 -12.60 -14.20
CA ALA A 241 -21.95 -13.32 -14.56
C ALA A 241 -21.82 -14.79 -14.11
N THR A 242 -22.23 -15.08 -12.90
CA THR A 242 -22.15 -16.42 -12.30
C THR A 242 -23.41 -16.70 -11.49
N LYS A 243 -23.73 -17.98 -11.28
CA LYS A 243 -24.73 -18.35 -10.27
C LYS A 243 -24.28 -17.83 -8.91
N MET A 244 -25.24 -17.52 -8.06
CA MET A 244 -24.99 -17.07 -6.70
C MET A 244 -24.07 -18.06 -5.97
N SER A 245 -22.96 -17.55 -5.44
CA SER A 245 -22.02 -18.32 -4.63
C SER A 245 -21.75 -17.59 -3.31
N LEU A 246 -21.71 -18.34 -2.24
CA LEU A 246 -21.33 -17.88 -0.91
C LEU A 246 -19.99 -18.53 -0.55
N GLU A 247 -19.02 -17.71 -0.17
CA GLU A 247 -17.68 -18.13 0.23
C GLU A 247 -17.43 -17.68 1.67
N TYR A 248 -16.99 -18.58 2.52
CA TYR A 248 -16.57 -18.26 3.89
C TYR A 248 -15.16 -18.78 4.12
N ASN A 249 -14.25 -17.87 4.49
CA ASN A 249 -12.87 -18.18 4.86
C ASN A 249 -12.64 -17.76 6.31
N ALA A 250 -12.02 -18.63 7.09
CA ALA A 250 -11.62 -18.31 8.44
C ALA A 250 -10.18 -18.79 8.71
N SER A 251 -9.44 -18.00 9.48
CA SER A 251 -8.09 -18.37 9.91
C SER A 251 -7.81 -17.90 11.33
N VAL A 252 -6.97 -18.65 12.04
CA VAL A 252 -6.46 -18.31 13.37
C VAL A 252 -4.95 -18.45 13.31
N SER A 253 -4.22 -17.48 13.89
CA SER A 253 -2.76 -17.55 14.02
C SER A 253 -2.31 -17.31 15.46
N PHE A 254 -1.21 -17.96 15.82
CA PHE A 254 -0.51 -17.80 17.10
C PHE A 254 0.86 -17.23 16.80
N GLU A 255 1.19 -16.11 17.42
CA GLU A 255 2.44 -15.39 17.18
C GLU A 255 3.20 -15.23 18.51
N THR A 256 4.52 -15.50 18.47
CA THR A 256 5.43 -15.33 19.61
C THR A 256 6.67 -14.57 19.15
N ILE A 257 7.42 -13.99 20.10
CA ILE A 257 8.72 -13.40 19.80
C ILE A 257 9.66 -14.52 19.38
N SER A 258 10.19 -14.44 18.16
CA SER A 258 11.10 -15.46 17.62
C SER A 258 12.54 -15.30 18.13
N LYS A 259 12.97 -14.03 18.33
CA LYS A 259 14.29 -13.69 18.81
C LYS A 259 14.30 -12.24 19.34
N HIS A 260 15.04 -12.02 20.43
CA HIS A 260 15.40 -10.70 20.94
C HIS A 260 16.94 -10.60 21.04
N ALA A 261 17.44 -9.41 21.32
CA ALA A 261 18.87 -9.20 21.58
C ALA A 261 19.30 -9.97 22.84
N ASP A 262 20.47 -10.60 22.77
CA ASP A 262 21.06 -11.24 23.93
C ASP A 262 21.60 -10.17 24.88
N MET A 263 20.99 -10.07 26.06
CA MET A 263 21.35 -9.11 27.10
C MET A 263 21.93 -9.85 28.32
N LEU A 264 22.61 -9.13 29.21
CA LEU A 264 23.10 -9.69 30.45
C LEU A 264 21.94 -10.21 31.30
N THR A 265 22.07 -11.46 31.77
CA THR A 265 21.08 -12.10 32.64
C THR A 265 21.27 -11.69 34.11
N ALA A 266 20.28 -12.00 34.98
CA ALA A 266 20.43 -11.80 36.42
C ALA A 266 21.65 -12.55 37.02
N ASN A 267 21.98 -13.72 36.47
CA ASN A 267 23.18 -14.45 36.89
C ASN A 267 24.47 -13.78 36.45
N ASP A 268 24.49 -13.13 35.29
CA ASP A 268 25.62 -12.31 34.85
C ASP A 268 25.82 -11.12 35.75
N TYR A 269 24.72 -10.41 36.13
CA TYR A 269 24.78 -9.31 37.08
C TYR A 269 25.38 -9.75 38.43
N ARG A 270 24.92 -10.89 38.97
CA ARG A 270 25.45 -11.46 40.22
C ARG A 270 26.93 -11.82 40.13
N ARG A 271 27.38 -12.29 38.98
CA ARG A 271 28.77 -12.64 38.72
C ARG A 271 29.64 -11.38 38.57
N LEU A 272 29.14 -10.32 37.94
CA LEU A 272 29.90 -9.13 37.55
C LEU A 272 29.80 -7.98 38.57
N LYS A 273 28.91 -8.06 39.57
CA LYS A 273 28.68 -6.97 40.56
C LYS A 273 29.96 -6.51 41.34
N ASP A 274 30.89 -7.44 41.56
CA ASP A 274 32.14 -7.19 42.30
C ASP A 274 33.34 -7.06 41.35
N ASP A 275 33.11 -7.06 40.03
CA ASP A 275 34.15 -6.90 39.02
C ASP A 275 34.47 -5.44 38.77
N PRO A 276 35.71 -5.00 38.98
CA PRO A 276 36.09 -3.60 38.82
C PRO A 276 36.00 -3.09 37.37
N ASP A 277 35.97 -3.98 36.39
CA ASP A 277 35.81 -3.61 34.98
C ASP A 277 34.33 -3.28 34.64
N PHE A 278 33.40 -3.59 35.53
CA PHE A 278 31.94 -3.33 35.38
C PHE A 278 31.41 -2.47 36.54
N PRO A 279 31.93 -1.28 36.76
CA PRO A 279 31.46 -0.44 37.87
C PRO A 279 30.02 -0.01 37.66
N GLY A 280 29.18 -0.23 38.66
CA GLY A 280 27.78 0.19 38.66
C GLY A 280 26.77 -0.93 38.39
N ILE A 281 27.19 -2.17 38.19
CA ILE A 281 26.30 -3.33 38.24
C ILE A 281 25.84 -3.53 39.70
N GLN A 282 24.53 -3.55 39.90
CA GLN A 282 23.90 -3.76 41.23
C GLN A 282 22.99 -4.98 41.15
N ASP A 283 23.15 -5.88 42.14
CA ASP A 283 22.23 -7.00 42.33
C ASP A 283 21.13 -6.57 43.31
N GLU A 284 19.90 -6.46 42.82
CA GLU A 284 18.72 -6.06 43.61
C GLU A 284 17.94 -7.28 44.13
N GLY A 285 18.49 -8.49 44.01
CA GLY A 285 18.06 -9.70 44.72
C GLY A 285 17.01 -10.55 44.01
N THR A 286 16.42 -10.10 42.91
CA THR A 286 15.41 -10.86 42.14
C THR A 286 15.97 -11.39 40.82
N THR A 287 15.14 -12.15 40.10
CA THR A 287 15.39 -12.58 38.71
C THR A 287 14.16 -12.26 37.91
N THR A 288 14.25 -11.26 37.08
CA THR A 288 13.15 -10.75 36.27
C THR A 288 13.51 -10.84 34.80
N ASP A 289 12.69 -11.57 34.04
CA ASP A 289 12.70 -11.49 32.57
C ASP A 289 11.75 -10.36 32.16
N TRP A 290 12.31 -9.21 31.87
CA TRP A 290 11.54 -8.01 31.53
C TRP A 290 10.85 -8.12 30.18
N VAL A 291 11.43 -8.85 29.22
CA VAL A 291 10.82 -9.07 27.90
C VAL A 291 9.61 -10.00 28.04
N ASP A 292 9.71 -11.07 28.81
CA ASP A 292 8.59 -11.97 29.08
C ASP A 292 7.46 -11.23 29.85
N ALA A 293 7.80 -10.38 30.81
CA ALA A 293 6.84 -9.62 31.61
C ALA A 293 5.95 -8.67 30.77
N ILE A 294 6.41 -8.21 29.61
CA ILE A 294 5.66 -7.32 28.72
C ILE A 294 5.15 -8.00 27.46
N SER A 295 5.43 -9.29 27.27
CA SER A 295 5.07 -10.02 26.06
C SER A 295 4.02 -11.10 26.32
N ARG A 296 3.46 -11.61 25.23
CA ARG A 296 2.47 -12.70 25.24
C ARG A 296 2.55 -13.54 23.96
N THR A 297 1.96 -14.72 24.01
CA THR A 297 1.52 -15.40 22.79
C THR A 297 0.30 -14.68 22.26
N ALA A 298 0.44 -14.02 21.13
CA ALA A 298 -0.65 -13.28 20.51
C ALA A 298 -1.56 -14.21 19.69
N VAL A 299 -2.88 -14.05 19.82
CA VAL A 299 -3.88 -14.85 19.09
C VAL A 299 -4.65 -13.93 18.14
N SER A 300 -4.47 -14.15 16.85
CA SER A 300 -5.14 -13.38 15.82
C SER A 300 -6.13 -14.24 15.04
N GLN A 301 -7.24 -13.64 14.61
CA GLN A 301 -8.29 -14.33 13.85
C GLN A 301 -8.82 -13.47 12.71
N ASN A 302 -9.22 -14.14 11.64
CA ASN A 302 -9.85 -13.52 10.48
C ASN A 302 -11.09 -14.33 10.07
N HIS A 303 -12.18 -13.64 9.73
CA HIS A 303 -13.42 -14.22 9.25
C HIS A 303 -13.92 -13.41 8.06
N PHE A 304 -13.87 -14.01 6.88
CA PHE A 304 -14.27 -13.39 5.63
C PHE A 304 -15.50 -14.11 5.07
N LEU A 305 -16.52 -13.35 4.71
CA LEU A 305 -17.73 -13.83 4.06
C LEU A 305 -17.97 -13.05 2.77
N SER A 306 -18.13 -13.74 1.65
CA SER A 306 -18.38 -13.12 0.34
C SER A 306 -19.54 -13.76 -0.38
N LEU A 307 -20.40 -12.93 -0.93
CA LEU A 307 -21.53 -13.30 -1.77
C LEU A 307 -21.33 -12.71 -3.17
N LYS A 308 -21.33 -13.55 -4.20
CA LYS A 308 -21.17 -13.16 -5.60
C LYS A 308 -22.31 -13.75 -6.43
N GLY A 309 -22.78 -13.02 -7.44
CA GLY A 309 -23.79 -13.56 -8.33
C GLY A 309 -24.24 -12.56 -9.39
N GLY A 310 -25.15 -13.03 -10.25
CA GLY A 310 -25.75 -12.23 -11.30
C GLY A 310 -25.66 -12.84 -12.69
N ASN A 311 -26.02 -12.05 -13.66
CA ASN A 311 -26.00 -12.44 -15.08
C ASN A 311 -25.15 -11.46 -15.91
N ALA A 312 -25.12 -11.61 -17.22
CA ALA A 312 -24.35 -10.75 -18.13
C ALA A 312 -24.77 -9.26 -18.06
N GLN A 313 -26.03 -8.98 -17.73
CA GLN A 313 -26.54 -7.61 -17.64
C GLN A 313 -26.32 -6.99 -16.26
N SER A 314 -26.55 -7.77 -15.20
CA SER A 314 -26.42 -7.25 -13.81
C SER A 314 -25.72 -8.28 -12.97
N ASN A 315 -24.65 -7.87 -12.33
CA ASN A 315 -23.91 -8.71 -11.41
C ASN A 315 -23.42 -7.92 -10.20
N TYR A 316 -23.21 -8.64 -9.10
CA TYR A 316 -22.84 -8.04 -7.82
C TYR A 316 -21.81 -8.89 -7.08
N VAL A 317 -21.08 -8.23 -6.21
CA VAL A 317 -20.26 -8.83 -5.16
C VAL A 317 -20.49 -8.05 -3.87
N ALA A 318 -20.65 -8.75 -2.78
CA ALA A 318 -20.73 -8.16 -1.44
C ALA A 318 -19.85 -9.01 -0.51
N SER A 319 -19.04 -8.38 0.31
CA SER A 319 -18.22 -9.08 1.30
C SER A 319 -18.17 -8.32 2.62
N ILE A 320 -17.90 -9.07 3.67
CA ILE A 320 -17.58 -8.55 5.00
C ILE A 320 -16.39 -9.35 5.54
N ASP A 321 -15.42 -8.62 6.08
CA ASP A 321 -14.20 -9.15 6.68
C ASP A 321 -14.09 -8.63 8.12
N TYR A 322 -14.15 -9.54 9.09
CA TYR A 322 -13.84 -9.25 10.49
C TYR A 322 -12.45 -9.78 10.77
N ARG A 323 -11.58 -8.90 11.28
CA ARG A 323 -10.21 -9.24 11.63
C ARG A 323 -9.86 -8.68 13.00
N LYS A 324 -9.41 -9.57 13.88
CA LYS A 324 -8.80 -9.20 15.15
C LYS A 324 -7.35 -9.67 15.15
N ARG A 325 -6.43 -8.76 15.41
CA ARG A 325 -5.00 -9.02 15.49
C ARG A 325 -4.46 -8.55 16.83
N GLU A 326 -3.84 -9.44 17.55
CA GLU A 326 -3.10 -9.12 18.76
C GLU A 326 -1.61 -9.00 18.43
N GLY A 327 -0.91 -8.09 19.11
CA GLY A 327 0.54 -8.03 19.06
C GLY A 327 1.19 -8.83 20.16
N VAL A 328 2.45 -9.19 19.95
CA VAL A 328 3.25 -9.95 20.92
C VAL A 328 3.60 -9.14 22.18
N ILE A 329 3.53 -7.81 22.10
CA ILE A 329 3.62 -6.92 23.29
C ILE A 329 2.22 -6.76 23.88
N ASN A 330 2.11 -6.83 25.20
CA ASN A 330 0.85 -6.65 25.93
C ASN A 330 0.18 -5.33 25.57
N LYS A 331 -1.16 -5.31 25.56
CA LYS A 331 -2.00 -4.14 25.22
C LYS A 331 -1.78 -3.56 23.81
N THR A 332 -1.24 -4.34 22.90
CA THR A 332 -1.23 -3.99 21.48
C THR A 332 -2.22 -4.87 20.72
N ASP A 333 -3.19 -4.26 20.09
CA ASP A 333 -4.18 -4.97 19.26
C ASP A 333 -4.76 -4.05 18.18
N ARG A 334 -5.33 -4.70 17.17
CA ARG A 334 -6.08 -4.04 16.11
C ARG A 334 -7.28 -4.91 15.72
N GLU A 335 -8.44 -4.31 15.75
CA GLU A 335 -9.69 -4.91 15.30
C GLU A 335 -10.25 -4.13 14.14
N SER A 336 -10.71 -4.81 13.10
CA SER A 336 -11.28 -4.17 11.91
C SER A 336 -12.48 -4.93 11.38
N ILE A 337 -13.46 -4.17 10.90
CA ILE A 337 -14.59 -4.67 10.11
C ILE A 337 -14.53 -3.95 8.78
N THR A 338 -14.33 -4.68 7.68
CA THR A 338 -14.30 -4.13 6.33
C THR A 338 -15.46 -4.70 5.53
N ALA A 339 -16.26 -3.82 4.95
CA ALA A 339 -17.39 -4.19 4.09
C ALA A 339 -17.15 -3.69 2.67
N LYS A 340 -17.53 -4.50 1.68
CA LYS A 340 -17.44 -4.16 0.27
C LYS A 340 -18.75 -4.44 -0.44
N ILE A 341 -19.12 -3.56 -1.37
CA ILE A 341 -20.21 -3.76 -2.33
C ILE A 341 -19.70 -3.33 -3.70
N GLY A 342 -19.78 -4.24 -4.67
CA GLY A 342 -19.50 -3.98 -6.07
C GLY A 342 -20.74 -4.34 -6.92
N LEU A 343 -21.16 -3.42 -7.78
CA LEU A 343 -22.30 -3.59 -8.69
C LEU A 343 -21.85 -3.23 -10.10
N ASN A 344 -22.20 -4.08 -11.06
CA ASN A 344 -22.07 -3.77 -12.49
C ASN A 344 -23.43 -3.95 -13.16
N HIS A 345 -23.79 -3.00 -13.99
CA HIS A 345 -25.03 -3.05 -14.77
C HIS A 345 -24.80 -2.58 -16.20
N ASN A 346 -25.11 -3.46 -17.16
CA ASN A 346 -24.96 -3.22 -18.58
C ASN A 346 -26.33 -3.04 -19.21
N MET A 347 -26.47 -1.98 -20.02
CA MET A 347 -27.72 -1.65 -20.70
C MET A 347 -27.48 -1.45 -22.20
N PHE A 348 -28.58 -1.53 -22.98
CA PHE A 348 -28.60 -1.26 -24.42
C PHE A 348 -27.58 -2.10 -25.22
N ASN A 349 -27.51 -3.41 -24.94
CA ASN A 349 -26.54 -4.33 -25.54
C ASN A 349 -25.07 -3.85 -25.29
N ASP A 350 -24.74 -3.64 -24.02
CA ASP A 350 -23.42 -3.19 -23.52
C ASP A 350 -22.97 -1.81 -23.98
N LYS A 351 -23.85 -1.03 -24.64
CA LYS A 351 -23.51 0.36 -25.04
C LYS A 351 -23.44 1.33 -23.87
N LEU A 352 -24.08 1.00 -22.75
CA LEU A 352 -24.01 1.79 -21.52
C LEU A 352 -23.71 0.86 -20.36
N ARG A 353 -22.65 1.13 -19.63
CA ARG A 353 -22.20 0.36 -18.47
C ARG A 353 -22.09 1.24 -17.24
N PHE A 354 -22.67 0.78 -16.13
CA PHE A 354 -22.53 1.37 -14.81
C PHE A 354 -21.74 0.45 -13.90
N GLN A 355 -20.83 1.02 -13.15
CA GLN A 355 -20.05 0.34 -12.12
C GLN A 355 -20.11 1.18 -10.84
N LEU A 356 -20.45 0.54 -9.73
CA LEU A 356 -20.42 1.13 -8.40
C LEU A 356 -19.54 0.25 -7.52
N ASN A 357 -18.57 0.86 -6.84
CA ASN A 357 -17.76 0.19 -5.83
C ASN A 357 -17.82 1.02 -4.53
N ILE A 358 -18.07 0.35 -3.43
CA ILE A 358 -18.08 0.92 -2.08
C ILE A 358 -17.26 -0.01 -1.21
N ASN A 359 -16.23 0.53 -0.56
CA ASN A 359 -15.47 -0.13 0.49
C ASN A 359 -15.54 0.76 1.74
N ASP A 360 -15.89 0.18 2.86
CA ASP A 360 -15.96 0.87 4.15
C ASP A 360 -15.25 0.02 5.20
N SER A 361 -14.28 0.59 5.88
CA SER A 361 -13.48 -0.10 6.89
C SER A 361 -13.51 0.70 8.19
N TYR A 362 -14.04 0.09 9.24
CA TYR A 362 -13.98 0.62 10.59
C TYR A 362 -12.89 -0.14 11.37
N VAL A 363 -11.97 0.61 11.97
CA VAL A 363 -10.82 0.06 12.69
C VAL A 363 -10.76 0.65 14.07
N THR A 364 -10.53 -0.18 15.07
CA THR A 364 -10.11 0.21 16.42
C THR A 364 -8.75 -0.44 16.69
N GLN A 365 -7.87 0.32 17.32
CA GLN A 365 -6.56 -0.19 17.68
C GLN A 365 -6.08 0.37 19.00
N GLN A 366 -5.34 -0.44 19.73
CA GLN A 366 -4.63 -0.06 20.93
C GLN A 366 -3.13 -0.19 20.69
N ARG A 367 -2.40 0.84 21.04
CA ARG A 367 -0.94 0.88 20.95
C ARG A 367 -0.35 0.85 22.34
N ALA A 368 0.79 0.20 22.50
CA ALA A 368 1.64 0.38 23.65
C ALA A 368 2.86 1.21 23.24
N TRP A 369 3.38 1.99 24.14
CA TRP A 369 4.57 2.76 23.88
C TRP A 369 5.74 1.82 23.57
N TYR A 370 6.21 1.84 22.32
CA TYR A 370 7.23 0.90 21.83
C TYR A 370 8.57 1.01 22.56
N ALA A 371 8.84 2.17 23.17
CA ALA A 371 9.98 2.32 24.06
C ALA A 371 9.97 1.36 25.26
N ALA A 372 8.82 0.78 25.62
CA ALA A 372 8.75 -0.23 26.68
C ALA A 372 9.59 -1.47 26.34
N TYR A 373 9.63 -1.91 25.07
CA TYR A 373 10.48 -3.02 24.64
C TYR A 373 11.97 -2.68 24.75
N LEU A 374 12.37 -1.47 24.35
CA LEU A 374 13.75 -1.00 24.53
C LEU A 374 14.13 -0.93 26.01
N ASN A 375 13.23 -0.42 26.86
CA ASN A 375 13.46 -0.37 28.30
C ASN A 375 13.55 -1.78 28.91
N ALA A 376 12.75 -2.74 28.43
CA ALA A 376 12.82 -4.14 28.87
C ALA A 376 14.18 -4.78 28.56
N LEU A 377 14.81 -4.43 27.45
CA LEU A 377 16.17 -4.88 27.12
C LEU A 377 17.25 -4.23 27.99
N LEU A 378 17.03 -2.99 28.44
CA LEU A 378 18.03 -2.20 29.17
C LEU A 378 17.86 -2.24 30.69
N GLU A 379 16.70 -2.69 31.20
CA GLU A 379 16.43 -2.71 32.63
C GLU A 379 17.25 -3.78 33.35
N ASN A 380 17.56 -3.51 34.63
CA ASN A 380 18.33 -4.43 35.48
C ASN A 380 17.54 -5.75 35.71
N PRO A 381 18.05 -6.89 35.25
CA PRO A 381 17.36 -8.18 35.38
C PRO A 381 17.30 -8.72 36.80
N THR A 382 17.97 -8.07 37.78
CA THR A 382 17.89 -8.41 39.21
C THR A 382 16.91 -7.55 39.98
N ARG A 383 16.24 -6.58 39.32
CA ARG A 383 15.23 -5.71 39.90
C ARG A 383 13.85 -6.37 39.90
N PRO A 384 13.05 -6.26 41.00
CA PRO A 384 11.65 -6.69 40.99
C PRO A 384 10.77 -5.72 40.19
N ILE A 385 9.68 -6.20 39.62
CA ILE A 385 8.69 -5.36 38.91
C ILE A 385 7.99 -4.39 39.90
N TYR A 386 7.70 -4.88 41.10
CA TYR A 386 7.02 -4.15 42.17
C TYR A 386 7.86 -4.12 43.42
N ASP A 387 7.79 -3.02 44.18
CA ASP A 387 8.33 -2.91 45.53
C ASP A 387 7.48 -3.67 46.56
N GLU A 388 7.92 -3.69 47.81
CA GLU A 388 7.21 -4.35 48.92
C GLU A 388 5.81 -3.75 49.19
N ASN A 389 5.54 -2.53 48.74
CA ASN A 389 4.26 -1.84 48.86
C ASN A 389 3.35 -2.02 47.63
N GLY A 390 3.81 -2.79 46.63
CA GLY A 390 3.07 -3.02 45.37
C GLY A 390 3.14 -1.87 44.37
N ASN A 391 4.06 -0.90 44.55
CA ASN A 391 4.31 0.13 43.54
C ASN A 391 5.35 -0.38 42.55
N TYR A 392 5.32 0.16 41.31
CA TYR A 392 6.38 -0.13 40.34
C TYR A 392 7.73 0.36 40.84
N THR A 393 8.77 -0.48 40.66
CA THR A 393 10.14 -0.07 40.97
C THR A 393 10.66 0.85 39.87
N GLU A 394 11.12 2.04 40.24
CA GLU A 394 11.60 3.06 39.31
C GLU A 394 12.84 3.79 39.84
N TYR A 395 13.73 4.21 38.96
CA TYR A 395 14.91 4.98 39.35
C TYR A 395 14.63 6.43 39.69
N LYS A 396 13.48 6.99 39.27
CA LYS A 396 13.09 8.40 39.45
C LYS A 396 14.13 9.42 38.98
N VAL A 397 14.95 9.03 38.00
CA VAL A 397 15.99 9.89 37.39
C VAL A 397 15.95 9.74 35.89
N ASN A 398 16.13 10.84 35.18
CA ASN A 398 16.32 10.80 33.74
C ASN A 398 17.59 10.00 33.43
N LEU A 399 17.68 9.36 32.28
CA LEU A 399 18.84 8.59 31.81
C LEU A 399 18.95 7.14 32.34
N LYS A 400 18.03 6.70 33.15
CA LYS A 400 17.90 5.29 33.53
C LYS A 400 16.69 4.67 32.82
N PRO A 401 16.70 3.36 32.57
CA PRO A 401 15.52 2.70 32.02
C PRO A 401 14.30 2.88 32.93
N TYR A 402 13.14 3.01 32.33
CA TYR A 402 11.87 3.01 33.03
C TYR A 402 11.35 1.58 33.17
N ASN A 403 10.55 1.33 34.24
CA ASN A 403 9.91 0.04 34.38
C ASN A 403 8.97 -0.22 33.20
N PRO A 404 9.26 -1.22 32.32
CA PRO A 404 8.52 -1.42 31.06
C PRO A 404 7.09 -1.89 31.30
N VAL A 405 6.83 -2.58 32.41
CA VAL A 405 5.47 -3.02 32.80
C VAL A 405 4.62 -1.82 33.20
N ALA A 406 5.21 -0.85 33.94
CA ALA A 406 4.54 0.41 34.26
C ALA A 406 4.23 1.21 32.99
N MET A 407 5.19 1.30 32.07
CA MET A 407 5.01 2.02 30.80
C MET A 407 3.78 1.52 30.02
N ILE A 408 3.57 0.22 29.97
CA ILE A 408 2.43 -0.39 29.26
C ILE A 408 1.13 -0.26 30.08
N ASN A 409 1.20 -0.45 31.40
CA ASN A 409 0.00 -0.54 32.22
C ASN A 409 -0.61 0.82 32.56
N GLU A 410 0.23 1.83 32.69
CA GLU A 410 -0.14 3.18 33.08
C GLU A 410 -0.37 4.13 31.89
N GLU A 411 -0.28 3.60 30.67
CA GLU A 411 -0.64 4.28 29.43
C GLU A 411 -1.98 3.75 28.87
N TYR A 412 -2.82 4.67 28.43
CA TYR A 412 -3.96 4.41 27.57
C TYR A 412 -3.71 5.08 26.23
N ASP A 413 -3.63 4.31 25.13
CA ASP A 413 -3.47 4.83 23.77
C ASP A 413 -4.40 4.05 22.84
N LYS A 414 -5.58 4.62 22.59
CA LYS A 414 -6.57 4.03 21.68
C LYS A 414 -6.90 4.97 20.54
N GLU A 415 -6.93 4.37 19.37
CA GLU A 415 -7.31 5.04 18.14
C GLU A 415 -8.47 4.30 17.48
N GLY A 416 -9.45 5.05 17.01
CA GLY A 416 -10.52 4.55 16.16
C GLY A 416 -10.57 5.34 14.87
N TYR A 417 -10.75 4.67 13.74
CA TYR A 417 -10.92 5.36 12.46
C TYR A 417 -11.88 4.62 11.51
N ASN A 418 -12.49 5.41 10.64
CA ASN A 418 -13.31 4.92 9.54
C ASN A 418 -12.71 5.37 8.22
N GLN A 419 -12.64 4.45 7.26
CA GLN A 419 -12.17 4.69 5.90
C GLN A 419 -13.24 4.28 4.91
N LEU A 420 -13.93 5.25 4.32
CA LEU A 420 -14.88 5.05 3.24
C LEU A 420 -14.22 5.38 1.90
N MET A 421 -14.28 4.44 0.97
CA MET A 421 -13.87 4.62 -0.42
C MET A 421 -15.03 4.22 -1.34
N MET A 422 -15.51 5.18 -2.12
CA MET A 422 -16.67 4.99 -3.01
C MET A 422 -16.34 5.51 -4.41
N SER A 423 -16.68 4.76 -5.44
CA SER A 423 -16.61 5.22 -6.83
C SER A 423 -17.82 4.80 -7.63
N GLY A 424 -18.24 5.70 -8.51
CA GLY A 424 -19.23 5.43 -9.56
C GLY A 424 -18.62 5.72 -10.93
N LYS A 425 -18.67 4.75 -11.83
CA LYS A 425 -18.19 4.90 -13.21
C LYS A 425 -19.30 4.61 -14.21
N MET A 426 -19.50 5.50 -15.14
CA MET A 426 -20.40 5.33 -16.30
C MET A 426 -19.54 5.30 -17.56
N THR A 427 -19.77 4.32 -18.42
CA THR A 427 -19.10 4.18 -19.72
C THR A 427 -20.13 4.06 -20.81
N ILE A 428 -20.02 4.90 -21.84
CA ILE A 428 -20.85 4.88 -23.06
C ILE A 428 -19.96 4.40 -24.21
N SER A 429 -20.42 3.38 -24.93
CA SER A 429 -19.76 2.81 -26.12
C SER A 429 -20.65 3.04 -27.35
N PRO A 430 -20.62 4.26 -27.96
CA PRO A 430 -21.54 4.63 -29.03
C PRO A 430 -21.28 3.88 -30.33
N ILE A 431 -20.04 3.59 -30.62
CA ILE A 431 -19.56 2.80 -31.77
C ILE A 431 -18.52 1.78 -31.29
N GLU A 432 -18.31 0.75 -32.08
CA GLU A 432 -17.30 -0.27 -31.78
C GLU A 432 -15.92 0.33 -31.62
N GLY A 433 -15.23 -0.03 -30.54
CA GLY A 433 -13.89 0.44 -30.20
C GLY A 433 -13.84 1.79 -29.49
N LEU A 434 -14.90 2.61 -29.49
CA LEU A 434 -14.93 3.90 -28.76
C LEU A 434 -15.65 3.76 -27.43
N ASN A 435 -14.94 4.09 -26.34
CA ASN A 435 -15.51 4.22 -25.01
C ASN A 435 -15.33 5.64 -24.49
N LEU A 436 -16.39 6.19 -23.94
CA LEU A 436 -16.39 7.47 -23.24
C LEU A 436 -16.82 7.21 -21.80
N SER A 437 -15.96 7.49 -20.84
CA SER A 437 -16.24 7.19 -19.44
C SER A 437 -16.12 8.43 -18.56
N VAL A 438 -16.99 8.50 -17.57
CA VAL A 438 -16.93 9.44 -16.45
C VAL A 438 -16.87 8.63 -15.17
N MET A 439 -15.94 8.97 -14.29
CA MET A 439 -15.80 8.38 -12.95
C MET A 439 -15.79 9.50 -11.91
N GLY A 440 -16.66 9.36 -10.91
CA GLY A 440 -16.60 10.13 -9.68
C GLY A 440 -16.15 9.22 -8.54
N ALA A 441 -15.22 9.68 -7.72
CA ALA A 441 -14.80 8.95 -6.53
C ALA A 441 -14.73 9.87 -5.30
N LEU A 442 -15.00 9.28 -4.15
CA LEU A 442 -14.93 9.93 -2.84
C LEU A 442 -14.18 9.00 -1.90
N GLN A 443 -13.15 9.55 -1.24
CA GLN A 443 -12.43 8.89 -0.16
C GLN A 443 -12.56 9.75 1.08
N ARG A 444 -12.97 9.16 2.18
CA ARG A 444 -13.12 9.83 3.48
C ARG A 444 -12.40 9.03 4.55
N PHE A 445 -11.61 9.72 5.33
CA PHE A 445 -10.92 9.19 6.49
C PHE A 445 -11.29 10.03 7.71
N ASP A 446 -11.90 9.40 8.70
CA ASP A 446 -12.25 10.01 9.99
C ASP A 446 -11.47 9.27 11.08
N ARG A 447 -10.65 9.98 11.84
CA ARG A 447 -9.84 9.42 12.92
C ARG A 447 -10.10 10.12 14.24
N MET A 448 -10.13 9.35 15.31
CA MET A 448 -10.11 9.84 16.69
C MET A 448 -9.09 9.03 17.48
N GLU A 449 -8.10 9.72 18.03
CA GLU A 449 -7.07 9.15 18.89
C GLU A 449 -7.20 9.76 20.29
N ASN A 450 -7.16 8.92 21.31
CA ASN A 450 -7.25 9.31 22.72
C ASN A 450 -6.10 8.65 23.47
N LYS A 451 -5.24 9.48 24.04
CA LYS A 451 -4.08 9.03 24.80
C LYS A 451 -4.08 9.68 26.18
N SER A 452 -3.73 8.90 27.20
CA SER A 452 -3.50 9.42 28.54
C SER A 452 -2.47 8.60 29.29
N ASN A 453 -1.71 9.26 30.14
CA ASN A 453 -0.81 8.66 31.12
C ASN A 453 -1.31 8.97 32.53
N THR A 454 -1.28 7.96 33.38
CA THR A 454 -1.71 8.09 34.78
C THR A 454 -0.65 8.81 35.63
N PHE A 455 -0.97 9.08 36.90
CA PHE A 455 -0.04 9.61 37.92
C PHE A 455 1.18 8.70 38.13
N LYS A 456 1.01 7.39 37.89
CA LYS A 456 2.07 6.38 38.08
C LYS A 456 2.95 6.18 36.85
N HIS A 457 2.55 6.72 35.70
CA HIS A 457 3.37 6.65 34.52
C HIS A 457 4.66 7.44 34.70
N MET A 458 5.81 6.86 34.35
CA MET A 458 7.10 7.44 34.64
C MET A 458 7.31 8.82 34.05
N SER A 459 6.76 9.08 32.83
CA SER A 459 6.84 10.42 32.24
C SER A 459 6.15 11.51 33.07
N THR A 460 5.13 11.17 33.86
CA THR A 460 4.47 12.08 34.78
C THR A 460 5.22 12.18 36.10
N VAL A 461 5.67 11.04 36.64
CA VAL A 461 6.44 11.00 37.91
C VAL A 461 7.73 11.80 37.81
N VAL A 462 8.52 11.65 36.74
CA VAL A 462 9.79 12.36 36.56
C VAL A 462 9.60 13.85 36.37
N ASN A 463 8.53 14.26 35.70
CA ASN A 463 8.22 15.67 35.48
C ASN A 463 7.51 16.34 36.66
N GLY A 464 7.06 15.55 37.66
CA GLY A 464 6.25 16.05 38.79
C GLY A 464 4.83 16.44 38.40
N ASP A 465 4.33 15.86 37.26
CA ASP A 465 2.98 16.09 36.76
C ASP A 465 1.99 15.08 37.34
N TYR A 466 0.69 15.39 37.29
CA TYR A 466 -0.38 14.50 37.71
C TYR A 466 -1.19 14.03 36.53
N GLY A 467 -0.60 13.15 35.73
CA GLY A 467 -1.21 12.63 34.51
C GLY A 467 -1.21 13.65 33.36
N ASN A 468 -1.42 13.15 32.17
CA ASN A 468 -1.52 13.97 30.97
C ASN A 468 -2.45 13.31 29.94
N VAL A 469 -3.01 14.14 29.06
CA VAL A 469 -3.96 13.70 28.03
C VAL A 469 -3.65 14.37 26.71
N TRP A 470 -3.77 13.59 25.64
CA TRP A 470 -3.82 14.05 24.25
C TRP A 470 -5.07 13.47 23.58
N ASN A 471 -5.86 14.34 22.94
CA ASN A 471 -6.98 13.96 22.11
C ASN A 471 -6.80 14.55 20.73
N TRP A 472 -6.94 13.72 19.72
CA TRP A 472 -6.79 14.07 18.32
C TRP A 472 -8.01 13.63 17.52
N ALA A 473 -8.55 14.52 16.71
CA ALA A 473 -9.63 14.20 15.80
C ALA A 473 -9.31 14.80 14.42
N ASP A 474 -9.20 13.95 13.40
CA ASP A 474 -8.91 14.33 12.02
C ASP A 474 -10.01 13.85 11.06
N ASN A 475 -10.24 14.66 10.03
CA ASN A 475 -11.10 14.30 8.92
C ASN A 475 -10.42 14.70 7.61
N THR A 476 -10.16 13.73 6.75
CA THR A 476 -9.67 13.95 5.38
C THR A 476 -10.74 13.55 4.39
N LEU A 477 -11.03 14.43 3.44
CA LEU A 477 -11.97 14.18 2.36
C LEU A 477 -11.29 14.44 1.01
N GLN A 478 -11.15 13.39 0.21
CA GLN A 478 -10.66 13.47 -1.15
C GLN A 478 -11.81 13.23 -2.15
N LYS A 479 -11.96 14.11 -3.12
CA LYS A 479 -12.91 14.01 -4.24
C LYS A 479 -12.13 13.91 -5.53
N THR A 480 -12.50 12.96 -6.37
CA THR A 480 -11.87 12.76 -7.68
C THR A 480 -12.94 12.73 -8.76
N LEU A 481 -12.70 13.43 -9.87
CA LEU A 481 -13.47 13.35 -11.10
C LEU A 481 -12.53 13.02 -12.25
N GLU A 482 -12.87 11.99 -13.02
CA GLU A 482 -12.11 11.59 -14.20
C GLU A 482 -13.02 11.45 -15.42
N LEU A 483 -12.59 12.04 -16.52
CA LEU A 483 -13.22 11.93 -17.84
C LEU A 483 -12.20 11.29 -18.76
N VAL A 484 -12.53 10.15 -19.36
CA VAL A 484 -11.63 9.41 -20.25
C VAL A 484 -12.37 8.98 -21.51
N GLY A 485 -11.80 9.33 -22.66
CA GLY A 485 -12.19 8.78 -23.95
C GLY A 485 -11.09 7.89 -24.49
N ASP A 486 -11.43 6.66 -24.88
CA ASP A 486 -10.50 5.73 -25.52
C ASP A 486 -11.11 5.16 -26.80
N TYR A 487 -10.29 5.04 -27.84
CA TYR A 487 -10.64 4.44 -29.11
C TYR A 487 -9.60 3.39 -29.50
N THR A 488 -10.03 2.17 -29.71
CA THR A 488 -9.20 1.06 -30.15
C THR A 488 -9.71 0.47 -31.45
N LYS A 489 -8.85 0.26 -32.42
CA LYS A 489 -9.19 -0.32 -33.72
C LYS A 489 -8.14 -1.29 -34.20
N SER A 490 -8.58 -2.46 -34.63
CA SER A 490 -7.76 -3.45 -35.31
C SER A 490 -8.09 -3.48 -36.79
N PHE A 491 -7.07 -3.49 -37.64
CA PHE A 491 -7.19 -3.61 -39.10
C PHE A 491 -6.08 -4.48 -39.65
N GLY A 492 -6.43 -5.76 -39.93
CA GLY A 492 -5.46 -6.80 -40.30
C GLY A 492 -4.50 -7.05 -39.14
N VAL A 493 -3.19 -6.91 -39.41
CA VAL A 493 -2.12 -7.10 -38.42
C VAL A 493 -1.82 -5.85 -37.59
N HIS A 494 -2.50 -4.76 -37.82
CA HIS A 494 -2.32 -3.49 -37.14
C HIS A 494 -3.37 -3.30 -36.04
N ASN A 495 -2.93 -3.03 -34.82
CA ASN A 495 -3.76 -2.64 -33.70
C ASN A 495 -3.34 -1.24 -33.22
N MET A 496 -4.28 -0.32 -33.16
CA MET A 496 -4.05 1.05 -32.74
C MET A 496 -5.01 1.44 -31.63
N GLY A 497 -4.49 2.08 -30.59
CA GLY A 497 -5.26 2.65 -29.50
C GLY A 497 -4.91 4.12 -29.29
N VAL A 498 -5.92 4.96 -29.06
CA VAL A 498 -5.74 6.37 -28.70
C VAL A 498 -6.61 6.65 -27.48
N MET A 499 -6.06 7.32 -26.48
CA MET A 499 -6.77 7.70 -25.26
C MET A 499 -6.47 9.17 -24.94
N ALA A 500 -7.49 9.89 -24.49
CA ALA A 500 -7.35 11.23 -23.93
C ALA A 500 -8.21 11.33 -22.67
N GLY A 501 -7.76 12.12 -21.70
CA GLY A 501 -8.48 12.25 -20.44
C GLY A 501 -8.21 13.53 -19.70
N TYR A 502 -9.10 13.79 -18.75
CA TYR A 502 -9.05 14.87 -17.78
C TYR A 502 -9.23 14.28 -16.39
N SER A 503 -8.46 14.75 -15.40
CA SER A 503 -8.59 14.36 -14.00
C SER A 503 -8.54 15.60 -13.11
N TYR A 504 -9.45 15.67 -12.15
CA TYR A 504 -9.51 16.68 -11.09
C TYR A 504 -9.55 15.98 -9.74
N GLN A 505 -8.72 16.43 -8.81
CA GLN A 505 -8.71 16.00 -7.42
C GLN A 505 -8.78 17.21 -6.49
N ASP A 506 -9.56 17.09 -5.41
CA ASP A 506 -9.73 18.09 -4.36
C ASP A 506 -9.64 17.40 -3.00
N ASP A 507 -8.62 17.74 -2.24
CA ASP A 507 -8.34 17.21 -0.92
C ASP A 507 -8.62 18.29 0.13
N ASP A 508 -9.41 17.96 1.15
CA ASP A 508 -9.70 18.81 2.33
C ASP A 508 -9.36 18.01 3.59
N ASP A 509 -8.33 18.43 4.29
CA ASP A 509 -7.80 17.82 5.50
C ASP A 509 -7.91 18.81 6.66
N LYS A 510 -8.56 18.39 7.73
CA LYS A 510 -8.80 19.23 8.90
C LYS A 510 -8.75 18.41 10.19
N GLY A 511 -8.32 19.05 11.26
CA GLY A 511 -8.24 18.38 12.55
C GLY A 511 -8.27 19.33 13.74
N ILE A 512 -8.50 18.71 14.88
CA ILE A 512 -8.47 19.35 16.19
C ILE A 512 -7.55 18.53 17.09
N TYR A 513 -6.68 19.22 17.80
CA TYR A 513 -5.78 18.63 18.78
C TYR A 513 -5.97 19.33 20.13
N GLN A 514 -6.02 18.54 21.21
CA GLN A 514 -6.12 19.01 22.58
C GLN A 514 -5.07 18.29 23.43
N TRP A 515 -4.38 19.05 24.26
CA TRP A 515 -3.43 18.53 25.23
C TRP A 515 -3.54 19.29 26.54
N ALA A 516 -3.53 18.56 27.64
CA ALA A 516 -3.47 19.14 28.98
C ALA A 516 -2.91 18.12 29.97
N LYS A 517 -2.47 18.57 31.12
CA LYS A 517 -1.95 17.77 32.23
C LYS A 517 -2.48 18.20 33.58
N ASP A 518 -2.04 17.49 34.61
CA ASP A 518 -2.39 17.71 36.01
C ASP A 518 -3.86 17.47 36.29
N PHE A 519 -4.28 16.22 36.13
CA PHE A 519 -5.62 15.77 36.57
C PHE A 519 -5.80 15.74 38.06
N PRO A 520 -7.00 15.99 38.57
CA PRO A 520 -7.32 15.75 39.98
C PRO A 520 -7.44 14.25 40.32
N THR A 521 -7.61 13.37 39.34
CA THR A 521 -7.76 11.93 39.50
C THR A 521 -7.55 11.19 38.16
N ASP A 522 -7.00 9.97 38.20
CA ASP A 522 -6.82 9.08 37.05
C ASP A 522 -8.15 8.47 36.56
N MET A 523 -9.26 8.61 37.29
CA MET A 523 -10.54 7.96 36.97
C MET A 523 -11.14 8.37 35.63
N PHE A 524 -10.76 9.52 35.09
CA PHE A 524 -11.30 10.02 33.83
C PHE A 524 -10.60 9.44 32.59
N GLY A 525 -9.39 8.91 32.76
CA GLY A 525 -8.56 8.50 31.61
C GLY A 525 -8.39 9.68 30.63
N PRO A 526 -8.59 9.49 29.33
CA PRO A 526 -8.43 10.56 28.34
C PRO A 526 -9.63 11.53 28.25
N TRP A 527 -10.64 11.38 29.11
CA TRP A 527 -11.87 12.15 29.06
C TRP A 527 -11.90 13.27 30.10
N ASN A 528 -12.87 14.20 29.97
CA ASN A 528 -13.08 15.31 30.87
C ASN A 528 -11.86 16.25 31.03
N ILE A 529 -11.20 16.54 29.89
CA ILE A 529 -10.01 17.41 29.86
C ILE A 529 -10.23 18.78 30.54
N GLY A 530 -11.47 19.28 30.56
CA GLY A 530 -11.81 20.53 31.25
C GLY A 530 -11.62 20.50 32.76
N SER A 531 -11.42 19.34 33.38
CA SER A 531 -11.14 19.22 34.82
C SER A 531 -9.67 19.38 35.17
N MET A 532 -8.79 19.37 34.17
CA MET A 532 -7.34 19.47 34.40
C MET A 532 -6.91 20.84 34.89
N ASN A 533 -5.86 20.88 35.71
CA ASN A 533 -5.34 22.14 36.25
C ASN A 533 -4.76 23.02 35.17
N ASP A 534 -4.10 22.45 34.18
CA ASP A 534 -3.57 23.20 33.03
C ASP A 534 -4.66 23.99 32.27
N MET A 535 -5.90 23.47 32.23
CA MET A 535 -7.04 24.24 31.69
C MET A 535 -7.38 25.47 32.52
N LYS A 536 -7.31 25.34 33.85
CA LYS A 536 -7.56 26.45 34.77
C LYS A 536 -6.43 27.48 34.76
N ASP A 537 -5.20 27.00 34.56
CA ASP A 537 -3.98 27.81 34.59
C ASP A 537 -3.65 28.43 33.23
N ASN A 538 -4.47 28.21 32.20
CA ASN A 538 -4.25 28.63 30.82
C ASN A 538 -2.95 28.04 30.18
N LYS A 539 -2.54 26.83 30.57
CA LYS A 539 -1.37 26.13 30.07
C LYS A 539 -1.74 25.03 29.07
N ALA A 540 -3.00 24.62 29.01
CA ALA A 540 -3.46 23.60 28.06
C ALA A 540 -3.34 24.08 26.61
N ALA A 541 -2.97 23.17 25.71
CA ALA A 541 -2.91 23.46 24.29
C ALA A 541 -4.19 22.97 23.60
N MET A 542 -4.81 23.87 22.84
CA MET A 542 -5.90 23.54 21.91
C MET A 542 -5.57 24.15 20.57
N THR A 543 -5.57 23.36 19.52
CA THR A 543 -5.28 23.84 18.18
C THR A 543 -6.17 23.15 17.15
N SER A 544 -6.36 23.80 16.03
CA SER A 544 -7.05 23.22 14.87
C SER A 544 -6.35 23.65 13.59
N TYR A 545 -6.52 22.85 12.57
CA TYR A 545 -5.95 23.14 11.25
C TYR A 545 -6.92 22.77 10.14
N ARG A 546 -6.73 23.37 8.98
CA ARG A 546 -7.36 22.97 7.73
C ARG A 546 -6.40 23.19 6.58
N ASN A 547 -6.14 22.13 5.84
CA ASN A 547 -5.30 22.13 4.66
C ASN A 547 -6.13 21.74 3.44
N THR A 548 -5.90 22.39 2.30
CA THR A 548 -6.54 22.03 1.05
C THR A 548 -5.49 21.85 -0.05
N HIS A 549 -5.72 20.87 -0.91
CA HIS A 549 -4.84 20.61 -2.04
C HIS A 549 -5.69 20.31 -3.28
N LYS A 550 -5.30 20.87 -4.44
CA LYS A 550 -5.97 20.63 -5.71
C LYS A 550 -4.98 20.21 -6.76
N LEU A 551 -5.37 19.20 -7.53
CA LEU A 551 -4.61 18.67 -8.65
C LEU A 551 -5.48 18.62 -9.90
N ILE A 552 -5.00 19.14 -11.01
CA ILE A 552 -5.70 19.16 -12.30
C ILE A 552 -4.77 18.57 -13.35
N SER A 553 -5.30 17.69 -14.21
CA SER A 553 -4.48 17.04 -15.22
C SER A 553 -5.20 16.87 -16.54
N PHE A 554 -4.46 17.01 -17.63
CA PHE A 554 -4.83 16.60 -18.98
C PHE A 554 -3.81 15.56 -19.45
N PHE A 555 -4.28 14.47 -20.02
CA PHE A 555 -3.38 13.40 -20.45
C PHE A 555 -3.86 12.71 -21.72
N GLY A 556 -2.91 12.17 -22.46
CA GLY A 556 -3.18 11.37 -23.65
C GLY A 556 -2.16 10.26 -23.83
N ARG A 557 -2.57 9.20 -24.49
CA ARG A 557 -1.73 8.03 -24.82
C ARG A 557 -2.08 7.51 -26.21
N VAL A 558 -1.07 7.13 -26.95
CA VAL A 558 -1.18 6.42 -28.21
C VAL A 558 -0.45 5.09 -28.07
N THR A 559 -1.07 4.02 -28.50
CA THR A 559 -0.48 2.68 -28.60
C THR A 559 -0.59 2.19 -30.03
N TYR A 560 0.44 1.50 -30.48
CA TYR A 560 0.47 0.87 -31.80
C TYR A 560 1.14 -0.49 -31.69
N ASN A 561 0.53 -1.51 -32.29
CA ASN A 561 1.04 -2.88 -32.33
C ASN A 561 0.91 -3.40 -33.75
N TYR A 562 2.04 -3.82 -34.33
CA TYR A 562 2.13 -4.48 -35.64
C TYR A 562 2.41 -5.95 -35.45
N ASP A 563 1.44 -6.80 -35.77
CA ASP A 563 1.51 -8.28 -35.74
C ASP A 563 2.03 -8.83 -34.38
N GLU A 564 1.78 -8.12 -33.27
CA GLU A 564 2.37 -8.41 -31.94
C GLU A 564 3.91 -8.55 -32.01
N LYS A 565 4.55 -8.06 -33.04
CA LYS A 565 5.98 -8.11 -33.32
C LYS A 565 6.69 -6.81 -32.95
N TYR A 566 6.12 -5.69 -33.40
CA TYR A 566 6.62 -4.35 -33.06
C TYR A 566 5.53 -3.58 -32.32
N MET A 567 5.84 -3.16 -31.11
CA MET A 567 4.93 -2.45 -30.24
C MET A 567 5.50 -1.07 -29.89
N PHE A 568 4.64 -0.08 -29.83
CA PHE A 568 5.00 1.28 -29.51
C PHE A 568 3.93 1.91 -28.61
N MET A 569 4.37 2.67 -27.61
CA MET A 569 3.48 3.46 -26.75
C MET A 569 4.12 4.85 -26.53
N ALA A 570 3.30 5.89 -26.64
CA ALA A 570 3.68 7.24 -26.24
C ALA A 570 2.57 7.85 -25.40
N SER A 571 2.93 8.52 -24.33
CA SER A 571 1.99 9.25 -23.47
C SER A 571 2.54 10.62 -23.09
N LEU A 572 1.61 11.56 -22.88
CA LEU A 572 1.91 12.91 -22.43
C LEU A 572 0.89 13.29 -21.38
N ARG A 573 1.37 13.83 -20.26
CA ARG A 573 0.52 14.40 -19.21
C ARG A 573 0.97 15.81 -18.89
N ARG A 574 0.00 16.71 -18.78
CA ARG A 574 0.17 18.05 -18.22
C ARG A 574 -0.59 18.13 -16.92
N GLU A 575 0.11 18.46 -15.83
CA GLU A 575 -0.47 18.46 -14.49
C GLU A 575 -0.14 19.74 -13.74
N GLY A 576 -1.12 20.28 -13.02
CA GLY A 576 -0.98 21.45 -12.19
C GLY A 576 -1.38 21.16 -10.75
N SER A 577 -0.55 21.64 -9.79
CA SER A 577 -0.77 21.47 -8.36
C SER A 577 -0.83 22.82 -7.65
N SER A 578 -1.73 22.91 -6.66
CA SER A 578 -1.85 24.10 -5.82
C SER A 578 -0.68 24.27 -4.82
N ARG A 579 0.19 23.27 -4.67
CA ARG A 579 1.32 23.30 -3.73
C ARG A 579 2.50 24.13 -4.21
N PHE A 580 2.63 24.33 -5.53
CA PHE A 580 3.79 24.98 -6.12
C PHE A 580 3.61 26.49 -6.33
N GLY A 581 4.74 27.15 -6.57
CA GLY A 581 4.80 28.59 -6.79
C GLY A 581 4.08 29.02 -8.07
N ASP A 582 3.70 30.28 -8.15
CA ASP A 582 2.88 30.81 -9.24
C ASP A 582 3.53 30.64 -10.61
N ASN A 583 4.87 30.66 -10.67
CA ASN A 583 5.63 30.49 -11.90
C ASN A 583 5.67 29.04 -12.41
N HIS A 584 5.49 28.05 -11.53
CA HIS A 584 5.74 26.64 -11.84
C HIS A 584 4.66 25.66 -11.36
N LYS A 585 3.40 26.10 -11.28
CA LYS A 585 2.26 25.24 -10.90
C LYS A 585 2.06 24.07 -11.86
N TRP A 586 2.43 24.23 -13.15
CA TRP A 586 2.19 23.25 -14.20
C TRP A 586 3.48 22.52 -14.60
N GLY A 587 3.42 21.20 -14.72
CA GLY A 587 4.49 20.34 -15.23
C GLY A 587 4.05 19.53 -16.45
N TRP A 588 5.05 19.13 -17.29
CA TRP A 588 4.87 18.25 -18.43
C TRP A 588 5.61 16.94 -18.18
N PHE A 589 4.93 15.82 -18.40
CA PHE A 589 5.43 14.48 -18.11
C PHE A 589 5.27 13.58 -19.33
N PRO A 590 6.22 13.63 -20.28
CA PRO A 590 6.25 12.76 -21.45
C PRO A 590 6.79 11.37 -21.10
N ALA A 591 6.28 10.34 -21.81
CA ALA A 591 6.84 9.02 -21.78
C ALA A 591 6.68 8.30 -23.10
N VAL A 592 7.64 7.44 -23.43
CA VAL A 592 7.69 6.63 -24.65
C VAL A 592 8.26 5.25 -24.32
N SER A 593 7.69 4.22 -24.93
CA SER A 593 8.25 2.88 -24.87
C SER A 593 8.05 2.13 -26.18
N ALA A 594 8.94 1.17 -26.45
CA ALA A 594 8.89 0.30 -27.60
C ALA A 594 9.20 -1.14 -27.19
N GLY A 595 8.59 -2.08 -27.88
CA GLY A 595 8.80 -3.51 -27.71
C GLY A 595 9.07 -4.19 -29.06
N TRP A 596 10.01 -5.10 -29.07
CA TRP A 596 10.32 -5.94 -30.22
C TRP A 596 10.30 -7.40 -29.82
N ARG A 597 9.30 -8.14 -30.31
CA ARG A 597 9.21 -9.58 -30.09
C ARG A 597 10.07 -10.31 -31.08
N LEU A 598 11.29 -10.63 -30.67
CA LEU A 598 12.32 -11.31 -31.48
C LEU A 598 11.90 -12.71 -31.87
N SER A 599 11.15 -13.43 -31.04
CA SER A 599 10.64 -14.77 -31.31
C SER A 599 9.73 -14.86 -32.53
N LYS A 600 9.07 -13.75 -32.94
CA LYS A 600 8.27 -13.68 -34.19
C LYS A 600 9.09 -13.36 -35.45
N GLU A 601 10.39 -13.12 -35.34
CA GLU A 601 11.26 -12.90 -36.48
C GLU A 601 11.56 -14.21 -37.20
N ASN A 602 11.71 -14.15 -38.53
CA ASN A 602 11.94 -15.33 -39.36
C ASN A 602 13.19 -16.12 -38.94
N PHE A 603 14.23 -15.47 -38.42
CA PHE A 603 15.48 -16.10 -37.97
C PHE A 603 15.39 -16.81 -36.62
N LEU A 604 14.32 -16.56 -35.78
CA LEU A 604 14.07 -17.25 -34.50
C LEU A 604 12.80 -18.10 -34.53
N ARG A 605 11.93 -17.95 -35.51
CA ARG A 605 10.61 -18.59 -35.59
C ARG A 605 10.63 -20.09 -35.46
N ASP A 606 11.69 -20.73 -36.00
CA ASP A 606 11.82 -22.18 -36.07
C ASP A 606 12.63 -22.77 -34.89
N VAL A 607 13.05 -21.97 -33.95
CA VAL A 607 13.82 -22.39 -32.76
C VAL A 607 12.91 -23.05 -31.75
N LYS A 608 12.85 -24.37 -31.72
CA LYS A 608 11.87 -25.19 -30.93
C LYS A 608 11.96 -25.06 -29.44
N TRP A 609 13.08 -24.63 -28.89
CA TRP A 609 13.23 -24.44 -27.41
C TRP A 609 12.93 -23.01 -26.93
N LEU A 610 12.76 -22.06 -27.89
CA LEU A 610 12.43 -20.66 -27.62
C LEU A 610 10.94 -20.45 -27.89
N ASP A 611 10.17 -20.18 -26.85
CA ASP A 611 8.73 -19.93 -26.95
C ASP A 611 8.45 -18.43 -27.12
N ASP A 612 9.08 -17.57 -26.32
CA ASP A 612 9.00 -16.12 -26.48
C ASP A 612 10.33 -15.44 -26.11
N LEU A 613 10.63 -14.37 -26.86
CA LEU A 613 11.75 -13.48 -26.58
C LEU A 613 11.36 -12.07 -27.01
N LYS A 614 11.21 -11.16 -26.03
CA LYS A 614 10.80 -9.78 -26.29
C LYS A 614 11.78 -8.82 -25.65
N PHE A 615 12.34 -7.91 -26.44
CA PHE A 615 13.15 -6.79 -25.99
C PHE A 615 12.26 -5.57 -25.79
N ARG A 616 12.50 -4.82 -24.71
CA ARG A 616 11.76 -3.61 -24.34
C ARG A 616 12.72 -2.45 -24.05
N VAL A 617 12.31 -1.25 -24.47
CA VAL A 617 12.97 0.00 -24.08
C VAL A 617 11.90 1.00 -23.69
N GLY A 618 12.09 1.70 -22.58
CA GLY A 618 11.18 2.71 -22.09
C GLY A 618 11.94 3.90 -21.53
N TYR A 619 11.43 5.09 -21.83
CA TYR A 619 11.88 6.34 -21.23
C TYR A 619 10.66 7.11 -20.75
N GLY A 620 10.71 7.62 -19.52
CA GLY A 620 9.61 8.41 -18.96
C GLY A 620 10.11 9.48 -18.00
N VAL A 621 9.37 10.60 -17.99
CA VAL A 621 9.56 11.69 -17.06
C VAL A 621 8.34 11.78 -16.16
N THR A 622 8.56 11.84 -14.86
CA THR A 622 7.51 12.00 -13.84
C THR A 622 7.92 13.11 -12.87
N GLY A 623 6.95 13.74 -12.22
CA GLY A 623 7.20 14.74 -11.18
C GLY A 623 6.92 14.18 -9.79
N ASN A 624 7.52 14.75 -8.76
CA ASN A 624 7.21 14.45 -7.36
C ASN A 624 6.91 15.75 -6.61
N GLU A 625 6.04 15.65 -5.60
CA GLU A 625 5.71 16.80 -4.75
C GLU A 625 5.97 16.47 -3.27
N VAL A 626 6.20 17.50 -2.46
CA VAL A 626 6.24 17.36 -0.99
C VAL A 626 4.82 17.26 -0.48
N ASN A 627 4.61 16.44 0.54
CA ASN A 627 3.30 16.34 1.20
C ASN A 627 3.08 17.49 2.21
N ALA A 628 3.30 18.74 1.76
CA ALA A 628 3.06 19.94 2.54
C ALA A 628 2.47 21.02 1.66
N ASN A 629 1.53 21.79 2.20
CA ASN A 629 0.84 22.87 1.49
C ASN A 629 1.48 24.23 1.80
N LEU A 630 1.23 25.20 0.94
CA LEU A 630 1.60 26.62 1.12
C LEU A 630 3.13 26.89 1.21
N LEU A 631 3.99 25.94 0.84
CA LEU A 631 5.45 26.08 0.93
C LEU A 631 6.02 27.21 0.07
N SER A 632 5.30 27.63 -0.96
CA SER A 632 5.69 28.73 -1.85
C SER A 632 5.26 30.11 -1.33
N MET A 633 4.45 30.17 -0.28
CA MET A 633 3.81 31.39 0.20
C MET A 633 4.54 32.02 1.39
N TYR A 634 4.32 33.29 1.56
CA TYR A 634 4.68 34.02 2.80
C TYR A 634 3.64 33.66 3.87
N LEU A 635 4.11 33.14 5.01
CA LEU A 635 3.24 32.74 6.11
C LEU A 635 3.61 33.47 7.39
N LEU A 636 2.59 33.86 8.17
CA LEU A 636 2.71 34.40 9.50
C LEU A 636 2.39 33.34 10.54
N GLY A 637 3.25 33.19 11.51
CA GLY A 637 3.00 32.42 12.73
C GLY A 637 2.61 33.35 13.89
N TYR A 638 1.65 32.90 14.68
CA TYR A 638 1.34 33.54 15.93
C TYR A 638 2.26 32.98 17.02
N GLY A 639 3.10 33.81 17.60
CA GLY A 639 4.03 33.43 18.68
C GLY A 639 4.65 34.66 19.30
N GLY A 640 5.02 34.53 20.57
CA GLY A 640 5.50 35.63 21.38
C GLY A 640 4.37 36.59 21.82
N TYR A 641 4.62 37.24 22.90
CA TYR A 641 3.74 38.24 23.48
C TYR A 641 4.50 39.54 23.64
N ALA A 642 3.91 40.64 23.23
CA ALA A 642 4.38 42.00 23.47
C ALA A 642 3.49 42.68 24.49
N TYR A 643 4.07 43.40 25.45
CA TYR A 643 3.30 44.19 26.40
C TYR A 643 2.97 45.53 25.77
N ILE A 644 1.71 45.68 25.36
CA ILE A 644 1.23 46.87 24.66
C ILE A 644 0.03 47.45 25.40
N ASN A 645 0.08 48.76 25.73
CA ASN A 645 -0.98 49.47 26.43
C ASN A 645 -1.47 48.77 27.71
N GLY A 646 -0.54 48.25 28.52
CA GLY A 646 -0.89 47.61 29.79
C GLY A 646 -1.37 46.18 29.70
N LYS A 647 -1.30 45.56 28.48
CA LYS A 647 -1.76 44.18 28.27
C LYS A 647 -0.73 43.38 27.46
N TRP A 648 -0.55 42.10 27.80
CA TRP A 648 0.16 41.15 26.95
C TRP A 648 -0.67 40.83 25.72
N THR A 649 -0.18 41.23 24.57
CA THR A 649 -0.83 41.02 23.28
C THR A 649 -0.01 40.04 22.45
N GLN A 650 -0.66 39.02 21.93
CA GLN A 650 -0.01 38.04 21.05
C GLN A 650 0.37 38.71 19.73
N GLY A 651 1.62 38.56 19.36
CA GLY A 651 2.14 39.06 18.09
C GLY A 651 2.02 38.02 16.96
N ALA A 652 2.09 38.51 15.73
CA ALA A 652 2.27 37.67 14.55
C ALA A 652 3.63 38.02 13.92
N ALA A 653 4.42 37.01 13.61
CA ALA A 653 5.71 37.15 12.96
C ALA A 653 5.81 36.25 11.72
N PRO A 654 6.58 36.67 10.71
CA PRO A 654 6.90 35.78 9.59
C PRO A 654 7.62 34.53 10.07
N TYR A 655 7.17 33.36 9.62
CA TYR A 655 7.87 32.12 9.92
C TYR A 655 8.30 31.35 8.64
N GLN A 656 7.92 31.82 7.45
CA GLN A 656 8.28 31.22 6.18
C GLN A 656 8.53 32.28 5.11
N ASN A 657 9.63 32.13 4.38
CA ASN A 657 9.92 32.93 3.19
C ASN A 657 9.10 32.43 2.00
N PRO A 658 8.56 33.32 1.12
CA PRO A 658 7.91 32.91 -0.10
C PRO A 658 8.92 32.40 -1.13
N ASN A 659 8.56 31.40 -1.90
CA ASN A 659 9.31 30.94 -3.06
C ASN A 659 8.37 30.76 -4.27
N PRO A 660 8.14 31.78 -5.10
CA PRO A 660 7.27 31.68 -6.27
C PRO A 660 7.80 30.74 -7.36
N ASP A 661 9.10 30.41 -7.32
CA ASP A 661 9.76 29.51 -8.26
C ASP A 661 9.81 28.05 -7.77
N LEU A 662 9.16 27.75 -6.65
CA LEU A 662 9.05 26.40 -6.15
C LEU A 662 8.32 25.51 -7.15
N LYS A 663 8.95 24.42 -7.60
CA LYS A 663 8.49 23.52 -8.64
C LYS A 663 8.58 22.04 -8.24
N TRP A 664 8.13 21.19 -9.15
CA TRP A 664 8.19 19.73 -9.05
C TRP A 664 9.64 19.22 -8.98
N GLU A 665 9.92 18.22 -8.14
CA GLU A 665 11.07 17.35 -8.39
C GLU A 665 10.83 16.62 -9.71
N THR A 666 11.82 16.51 -10.56
CA THR A 666 11.70 15.90 -11.88
C THR A 666 12.51 14.61 -11.92
N LYS A 667 11.84 13.47 -12.08
CA LYS A 667 12.48 12.17 -12.26
C LYS A 667 12.44 11.76 -13.72
N SER A 668 13.60 11.49 -14.30
CA SER A 668 13.77 10.84 -15.60
C SER A 668 14.28 9.41 -15.42
N GLU A 669 13.74 8.47 -16.18
CA GLU A 669 14.08 7.06 -16.08
C GLU A 669 14.18 6.41 -17.47
N LEU A 670 15.31 5.73 -17.73
CA LEU A 670 15.52 4.84 -18.86
C LEU A 670 15.49 3.41 -18.34
N ASN A 671 14.68 2.56 -18.95
CA ASN A 671 14.57 1.12 -18.66
C ASN A 671 14.82 0.30 -19.93
N LEU A 672 15.66 -0.72 -19.83
CA LEU A 672 15.87 -1.75 -20.84
C LEU A 672 15.41 -3.08 -20.25
N GLY A 673 14.55 -3.79 -20.95
CA GLY A 673 13.97 -5.05 -20.49
C GLY A 673 14.09 -6.17 -21.51
N LEU A 674 14.24 -7.39 -21.04
CA LEU A 674 14.19 -8.60 -21.83
C LEU A 674 13.26 -9.59 -21.16
N ASP A 675 12.14 -9.91 -21.82
CA ASP A 675 11.23 -10.97 -21.40
C ASP A 675 11.55 -12.23 -22.22
N PHE A 676 11.59 -13.38 -21.57
CA PHE A 676 11.90 -14.65 -22.22
C PHE A 676 11.04 -15.79 -21.69
N SER A 677 10.81 -16.76 -22.57
CA SER A 677 10.21 -18.05 -22.24
C SER A 677 10.81 -19.16 -23.08
N PHE A 678 11.13 -20.29 -22.45
CA PHE A 678 11.81 -21.43 -23.01
C PHE A 678 11.13 -22.74 -22.64
N LEU A 679 11.38 -23.79 -23.46
CA LEU A 679 11.03 -25.19 -23.18
C LEU A 679 9.53 -25.40 -22.94
N LYS A 680 8.69 -24.84 -23.82
CA LYS A 680 7.22 -24.87 -23.71
C LYS A 680 6.74 -24.20 -22.43
N ASN A 681 7.24 -22.99 -22.18
CA ASN A 681 6.98 -22.16 -20.99
C ASN A 681 7.40 -22.79 -19.65
N ARG A 682 8.23 -23.84 -19.65
CA ARG A 682 8.74 -24.43 -18.40
C ARG A 682 9.77 -23.54 -17.71
N LEU A 683 10.39 -22.64 -18.41
CA LEU A 683 11.29 -21.64 -17.87
C LEU A 683 10.92 -20.29 -18.47
N SER A 684 10.53 -19.34 -17.65
CA SER A 684 10.19 -17.98 -18.08
C SER A 684 10.77 -16.95 -17.11
N GLY A 685 10.93 -15.72 -17.59
CA GLY A 685 11.45 -14.67 -16.73
C GLY A 685 11.55 -13.32 -17.42
N SER A 686 12.03 -12.35 -16.66
CA SER A 686 12.37 -11.04 -17.17
C SER A 686 13.64 -10.50 -16.52
N ILE A 687 14.41 -9.75 -17.31
CA ILE A 687 15.58 -9.01 -16.85
C ILE A 687 15.31 -7.54 -17.18
N ASP A 688 15.40 -6.66 -16.18
CA ASP A 688 15.30 -5.21 -16.37
C ASP A 688 16.57 -4.52 -15.87
N VAL A 689 17.11 -3.59 -16.66
CA VAL A 689 18.22 -2.70 -16.28
C VAL A 689 17.72 -1.28 -16.38
N TYR A 690 17.90 -0.50 -15.31
CA TYR A 690 17.40 0.85 -15.27
C TYR A 690 18.43 1.89 -14.85
N HIS A 691 18.22 3.10 -15.34
CA HIS A 691 18.93 4.31 -14.95
C HIS A 691 17.94 5.43 -14.66
N ARG A 692 17.88 5.84 -13.42
CA ARG A 692 16.93 6.83 -12.88
C ARG A 692 17.69 8.00 -12.30
N VAL A 693 17.28 9.22 -12.64
CA VAL A 693 17.80 10.47 -12.08
C VAL A 693 16.63 11.33 -11.63
N THR A 694 16.63 11.73 -10.37
CA THR A 694 15.73 12.76 -9.82
C THR A 694 16.53 14.05 -9.68
N SER A 695 16.08 15.09 -10.33
CA SER A 695 16.64 16.44 -10.30
C SER A 695 15.69 17.40 -9.60
N ASP A 696 16.19 18.59 -9.26
CA ASP A 696 15.38 19.62 -8.59
C ASP A 696 14.79 19.13 -7.25
N LEU A 697 15.60 18.39 -6.47
CA LEU A 697 15.17 17.87 -5.17
C LEU A 697 14.70 18.98 -4.26
N LEU A 698 13.58 18.79 -3.61
CA LEU A 698 13.02 19.71 -2.62
C LEU A 698 13.71 19.52 -1.27
N SER A 699 14.28 20.60 -0.73
CA SER A 699 14.90 20.61 0.59
C SER A 699 14.93 22.02 1.16
N THR A 700 15.08 22.12 2.48
CA THR A 700 15.23 23.40 3.18
C THR A 700 16.69 23.84 3.13
N TYR A 701 16.92 25.06 2.68
CA TYR A 701 18.24 25.69 2.59
C TYR A 701 18.30 26.93 3.46
N GLU A 702 19.47 27.19 4.02
CA GLU A 702 19.76 28.43 4.74
C GLU A 702 19.89 29.57 3.74
N VAL A 703 19.33 30.74 4.09
CA VAL A 703 19.34 31.97 3.29
C VAL A 703 19.78 33.14 4.16
N PRO A 704 20.48 34.15 3.59
CA PRO A 704 20.96 35.29 4.36
C PRO A 704 19.80 36.16 4.88
N THR A 705 19.94 36.62 6.10
CA THR A 705 19.00 37.58 6.71
C THR A 705 19.76 38.84 7.05
N PRO A 706 19.50 40.02 6.41
CA PRO A 706 18.63 40.27 5.26
C PRO A 706 19.27 39.78 3.95
N PRO A 707 18.55 39.68 2.81
CA PRO A 707 17.22 40.27 2.55
C PRO A 707 16.05 39.38 2.94
N TYR A 708 16.30 38.08 3.21
CA TYR A 708 15.22 37.19 3.63
C TYR A 708 14.82 37.47 5.09
N ILE A 709 13.55 37.25 5.40
CA ILE A 709 13.02 37.54 6.73
C ILE A 709 13.28 36.39 7.70
N VAL A 710 13.23 35.18 7.19
CA VAL A 710 13.54 33.94 7.92
C VAL A 710 14.81 33.31 7.35
N SER A 711 15.64 32.71 8.21
CA SER A 711 16.95 32.15 7.84
C SER A 711 16.92 30.91 6.97
N SER A 712 15.73 30.42 6.60
CA SER A 712 15.59 29.23 5.77
C SER A 712 14.47 29.35 4.75
N MET A 713 14.58 28.60 3.63
CA MET A 713 13.59 28.56 2.56
C MET A 713 13.57 27.18 1.91
N MET A 714 12.40 26.69 1.58
CA MET A 714 12.24 25.50 0.73
C MET A 714 12.62 25.86 -0.71
N ALA A 715 13.53 25.09 -1.32
CA ALA A 715 14.00 25.33 -2.68
C ALA A 715 14.26 24.03 -3.44
N ASN A 716 14.23 24.10 -4.77
CA ASN A 716 14.56 22.98 -5.65
C ASN A 716 16.05 22.97 -5.94
N VAL A 717 16.80 22.10 -5.27
CA VAL A 717 18.25 21.97 -5.40
C VAL A 717 18.62 20.49 -5.30
N GLY A 718 19.67 20.11 -6.00
CA GLY A 718 20.23 18.76 -5.85
C GLY A 718 19.71 17.70 -6.82
N LYS A 719 20.40 16.57 -6.78
CA LYS A 719 20.18 15.41 -7.65
C LYS A 719 20.48 14.11 -6.94
N ILE A 720 19.60 13.12 -7.13
CA ILE A 720 19.82 11.72 -6.72
C ILE A 720 19.78 10.83 -7.97
N ARG A 721 20.60 9.79 -7.98
CA ARG A 721 20.67 8.80 -9.04
C ARG A 721 20.52 7.40 -8.47
N ASN A 722 19.66 6.57 -9.11
CA ASN A 722 19.53 5.14 -8.87
C ASN A 722 19.83 4.38 -10.16
N ARG A 723 20.62 3.31 -10.05
CA ARG A 723 20.89 2.35 -11.13
C ARG A 723 20.76 0.95 -10.60
N GLY A 724 20.16 0.08 -11.38
CA GLY A 724 19.99 -1.29 -10.89
C GLY A 724 19.68 -2.29 -11.98
N ILE A 725 19.68 -3.54 -11.54
CA ILE A 725 19.28 -4.70 -12.32
C ILE A 725 18.25 -5.48 -11.51
N GLU A 726 17.23 -5.96 -12.20
CA GLU A 726 16.16 -6.80 -11.66
C GLU A 726 16.07 -8.07 -12.47
N LEU A 727 15.88 -9.21 -11.81
CA LEU A 727 15.66 -10.52 -12.41
C LEU A 727 14.43 -11.15 -11.76
N LEU A 728 13.49 -11.59 -12.57
CA LEU A 728 12.42 -12.51 -12.20
C LEU A 728 12.63 -13.78 -12.99
N LEU A 729 12.69 -14.92 -12.33
CA LEU A 729 12.83 -16.23 -12.94
C LEU A 729 11.76 -17.16 -12.39
N SER A 730 10.99 -17.79 -13.26
CA SER A 730 9.97 -18.78 -12.90
C SER A 730 10.17 -20.04 -13.69
N GLY A 731 10.19 -21.18 -13.03
CA GLY A 731 10.41 -22.48 -13.64
C GLY A 731 9.48 -23.55 -13.10
N THR A 732 8.91 -24.37 -14.00
CA THR A 732 8.19 -25.60 -13.66
C THR A 732 9.18 -26.75 -13.64
N ALA A 733 9.68 -27.09 -12.44
CA ALA A 733 10.69 -28.13 -12.28
C ALA A 733 10.12 -29.52 -12.52
N ILE A 734 8.89 -29.78 -12.03
CA ILE A 734 8.19 -31.06 -12.20
C ILE A 734 6.79 -30.78 -12.74
N GLN A 735 6.40 -31.50 -13.76
CA GLN A 735 5.04 -31.50 -14.28
C GLN A 735 4.66 -32.92 -14.70
N THR A 736 3.87 -33.55 -13.86
CA THR A 736 3.28 -34.88 -14.11
C THR A 736 1.75 -34.73 -14.08
N ARG A 737 1.05 -35.82 -14.25
CA ARG A 737 -0.41 -35.86 -14.13
C ARG A 737 -0.89 -35.42 -12.72
N ASP A 738 -0.17 -35.84 -11.69
CA ASP A 738 -0.61 -35.72 -10.30
C ASP A 738 0.23 -34.71 -9.48
N LEU A 739 1.35 -34.21 -10.04
CA LEU A 739 2.27 -33.30 -9.35
C LEU A 739 2.75 -32.22 -10.31
N ARG A 740 2.55 -30.97 -9.91
CA ARG A 740 3.19 -29.80 -10.50
C ARG A 740 4.03 -29.07 -9.43
N PHE A 741 5.29 -28.79 -9.74
CA PHE A 741 6.20 -28.09 -8.86
C PHE A 741 6.81 -26.90 -9.58
N ASP A 742 6.39 -25.70 -9.20
CA ASP A 742 6.86 -24.43 -9.75
C ASP A 742 7.77 -23.74 -8.73
N ILE A 743 8.85 -23.14 -9.24
CA ILE A 743 9.80 -22.35 -8.44
C ILE A 743 9.86 -20.97 -9.07
N THR A 744 9.64 -19.93 -8.28
CA THR A 744 9.83 -18.54 -8.71
C THR A 744 10.82 -17.86 -7.78
N GLY A 745 11.82 -17.20 -8.37
CA GLY A 745 12.83 -16.44 -7.67
C GLY A 745 12.90 -15.01 -8.20
N THR A 746 13.16 -14.05 -7.31
CA THR A 746 13.40 -12.67 -7.65
C THR A 746 14.76 -12.23 -7.12
N PHE A 747 15.48 -11.45 -7.91
CA PHE A 747 16.72 -10.79 -7.51
C PHE A 747 16.67 -9.34 -7.94
N SER A 748 17.14 -8.43 -7.07
CA SER A 748 17.29 -7.03 -7.40
C SER A 748 18.54 -6.45 -6.76
N TYR A 749 19.24 -5.62 -7.51
CA TYR A 749 20.35 -4.82 -7.02
C TYR A 749 20.12 -3.37 -7.42
N ASN A 750 20.18 -2.46 -6.44
CA ASN A 750 20.07 -1.02 -6.65
C ASN A 750 21.28 -0.30 -6.04
N LYS A 751 21.89 0.60 -6.81
CA LYS A 751 22.93 1.52 -6.33
C LYS A 751 22.41 2.93 -6.36
N ASN A 752 22.17 3.48 -5.14
CA ASN A 752 21.79 4.87 -4.92
C ASN A 752 23.03 5.76 -4.80
N LYS A 753 22.95 7.00 -5.27
CA LYS A 753 24.00 8.01 -5.12
C LYS A 753 23.41 9.42 -5.12
N ILE A 754 23.79 10.22 -4.14
CA ILE A 754 23.58 11.67 -4.13
C ILE A 754 24.57 12.28 -5.12
N VAL A 755 24.07 12.90 -6.18
CA VAL A 755 24.90 13.46 -7.25
C VAL A 755 25.29 14.88 -6.94
N SER A 756 24.34 15.70 -6.41
CA SER A 756 24.55 17.07 -6.03
C SER A 756 23.56 17.47 -4.93
N LEU A 757 24.00 18.32 -4.00
CA LEU A 757 23.19 18.98 -2.97
C LEU A 757 23.23 20.50 -3.12
N SER A 758 23.90 21.01 -4.14
CA SER A 758 24.17 22.43 -4.37
C SER A 758 23.78 22.88 -5.77
N ASN A 759 23.54 24.17 -5.93
CA ASN A 759 23.41 24.84 -7.22
C ASN A 759 24.09 26.23 -7.16
N GLY A 760 23.84 27.11 -8.15
CA GLY A 760 24.47 28.42 -8.22
C GLY A 760 24.07 29.40 -7.08
N LEU A 761 22.93 29.16 -6.42
CA LEU A 761 22.38 30.01 -5.37
C LEU A 761 22.51 29.39 -3.97
N TYR A 762 22.34 28.09 -3.89
CA TYR A 762 22.33 27.34 -2.62
C TYR A 762 23.49 26.39 -2.59
N GLN A 763 24.35 26.51 -1.55
CA GLN A 763 25.55 25.70 -1.36
C GLN A 763 25.40 24.86 -0.11
N LYS A 764 25.52 23.53 -0.24
CA LYS A 764 25.46 22.59 0.89
C LYS A 764 26.13 21.28 0.51
N ASP A 765 27.30 21.01 1.07
CA ASP A 765 28.04 19.80 0.74
C ASP A 765 27.51 18.57 1.47
N TYR A 766 27.04 18.76 2.70
CA TYR A 766 26.46 17.72 3.54
C TYR A 766 25.57 18.28 4.65
N TRP A 767 24.82 17.41 5.26
CA TRP A 767 24.20 17.64 6.58
C TRP A 767 24.06 16.33 7.35
N TYR A 768 23.94 16.45 8.66
CA TYR A 768 23.70 15.32 9.55
C TYR A 768 22.21 15.05 9.69
N ALA A 769 21.87 13.75 9.87
CA ALA A 769 20.51 13.26 10.07
C ALA A 769 20.49 12.13 11.09
N GLY A 770 19.29 11.74 11.55
CA GLY A 770 19.11 10.64 12.49
C GLY A 770 19.62 11.02 13.89
N ALA A 771 19.00 12.03 14.52
CA ALA A 771 19.33 12.41 15.89
C ALA A 771 19.03 11.27 16.87
N THR A 772 20.01 10.96 17.74
CA THR A 772 19.87 9.89 18.75
C THR A 772 19.01 10.29 19.94
N GLY A 773 18.69 11.58 20.10
CA GLY A 773 18.01 12.09 21.29
C GLY A 773 18.91 12.14 22.54
N SER A 774 18.30 12.49 23.67
CA SER A 774 18.96 12.50 24.97
C SER A 774 19.30 11.07 25.42
N PRO A 775 20.45 10.82 26.06
CA PRO A 775 21.46 11.75 26.54
C PRO A 775 22.55 12.10 25.52
N ILE A 776 22.70 11.30 24.45
CA ILE A 776 23.88 11.38 23.59
C ILE A 776 23.82 12.56 22.63
N GLN A 777 22.62 12.93 22.15
CA GLN A 777 22.33 14.08 21.27
C GLN A 777 23.26 14.19 20.04
N THR A 778 23.62 13.07 19.44
CA THR A 778 24.44 13.02 18.23
C THR A 778 23.60 12.60 17.01
N HIS A 779 24.25 12.60 15.85
CA HIS A 779 23.62 12.15 14.62
C HIS A 779 24.25 10.84 14.16
N THR A 780 23.42 9.91 13.73
CA THR A 780 23.85 8.57 13.27
C THR A 780 24.02 8.46 11.77
N HIS A 781 23.60 9.48 11.02
CA HIS A 781 23.66 9.48 9.57
C HIS A 781 24.23 10.78 9.01
N ILE A 782 24.82 10.69 7.83
CA ILE A 782 25.26 11.83 7.04
C ILE A 782 24.69 11.75 5.64
N VAL A 783 24.14 12.86 5.16
CA VAL A 783 23.72 13.06 3.78
C VAL A 783 24.81 13.89 3.10
N LYS A 784 25.54 13.30 2.14
CA LYS A 784 26.71 13.92 1.53
C LYS A 784 26.77 13.64 0.03
N GLU A 785 27.24 14.61 -0.76
CA GLU A 785 27.51 14.41 -2.18
C GLU A 785 28.51 13.25 -2.41
N GLY A 786 28.19 12.39 -3.36
CA GLY A 786 29.00 11.22 -3.68
C GLY A 786 28.56 9.94 -2.99
N ASP A 787 27.86 10.04 -1.87
CA ASP A 787 27.44 8.92 -1.01
C ASP A 787 26.01 8.44 -1.31
N PRO A 788 25.62 7.23 -0.88
CA PRO A 788 24.24 6.81 -0.88
C PRO A 788 23.44 7.57 0.18
N VAL A 789 22.11 7.63 0.01
CA VAL A 789 21.19 8.08 1.05
C VAL A 789 21.18 7.03 2.18
N GLY A 790 21.25 7.49 3.44
CA GLY A 790 21.26 6.62 4.61
C GLY A 790 22.64 6.10 5.03
N ASN A 791 23.68 6.83 4.66
CA ASN A 791 25.05 6.50 5.09
C ASN A 791 25.21 6.72 6.60
N PHE A 792 25.72 5.72 7.31
CA PHE A 792 25.97 5.85 8.74
C PHE A 792 27.13 6.82 9.01
N HIS A 793 27.01 7.54 10.11
CA HIS A 793 28.03 8.46 10.62
C HIS A 793 28.30 8.18 12.09
N GLY A 794 29.57 8.16 12.48
CA GLY A 794 29.97 7.95 13.85
C GLY A 794 31.48 8.20 14.03
N PHE A 795 31.91 8.19 15.27
CA PHE A 795 33.32 8.27 15.61
C PHE A 795 33.97 6.89 15.55
N GLN A 796 35.16 6.82 14.99
CA GLN A 796 35.98 5.63 15.00
C GLN A 796 37.02 5.76 16.09
N THR A 797 37.00 4.82 17.04
CA THR A 797 38.08 4.72 18.06
C THR A 797 39.26 3.95 17.49
N HIS A 798 40.46 4.47 17.60
CA HIS A 798 41.67 3.80 17.17
C HIS A 798 42.31 2.96 18.26
N SER A 799 42.22 3.41 19.52
CA SER A 799 42.72 2.68 20.69
C SER A 799 42.04 3.23 21.94
N LEU A 800 42.00 2.41 22.96
CA LEU A 800 41.71 2.88 24.31
C LEU A 800 43.03 3.28 24.96
N THR A 801 43.05 4.37 25.71
CA THR A 801 44.19 4.72 26.58
C THR A 801 44.25 3.74 27.75
N SER A 802 45.41 3.70 28.46
CA SER A 802 45.61 2.78 29.60
C SER A 802 44.62 2.98 30.76
N ASP A 803 43.92 4.10 30.78
CA ASP A 803 42.86 4.50 31.72
C ASP A 803 41.45 4.32 31.16
N GLY A 804 41.34 3.69 29.99
CA GLY A 804 40.04 3.34 29.38
C GLY A 804 39.31 4.50 28.70
N LEU A 805 39.95 5.65 28.46
CA LEU A 805 39.37 6.80 27.79
C LEU A 805 39.73 6.90 26.32
#